data_944ee641f6dfe8fe7a97b48f0f7a0438
#
_entry.id   944ee641f6dfe8fe7a97b48f0f7a0438
#
_cell.length_a   1.000
_cell.length_b   1.000
_cell.length_c   1.000
_cell.angle_alpha   90.00
_cell.angle_beta   90.00
_cell.angle_gamma   90.00
#
_symmetry.space_group_name_H-M   'P 1'
#
loop_
_entity.id
_entity.type
_entity.pdbx_description
1 polymer ?
#
loop_
_entity_poly.entity_id
_entity_poly.type
_entity_poly.pdbx_seq_one_letter_code
_entity_poly.pdbx_strand_id
1 'polypeptide(L)'
;MTFSVLMLLAPLVASGDTLSGRVVDRDGHAVAGATVVVVELHRVALTQTDGQFRFAALPAGSYTVTVRRLGFAPLARPVTVSGSATLDLTLERTSVWVEPLTVTATRAPLDVFSSPLPTEALSEDRLRRAQSVSLAHALAQLPGINALTTGQQIGKPVIRGLTGPRVLVLEDGSRLEDYSWSDEDGPSVDARLAQRVEVIRGPASVLYGSDALGGVVNVIPEELPDANGGPRAMRTGFEISAASNNAELEGAARVEGASGNWGWRLFGIGRFASSLHTPAGELDNTGFSALSGEAAVGTRGARGSTTLRYTRYGGEFKLLEAEGPASGEEGGPERKLADDRVQLAGDYSLGGVRLETKAQWQRHSLIEVSDTGMSPSGAPLEGTAFDLLLNTLSLDVLAHHTVGPRLRGTFGASGVHQTNDTRGVIPLVPGARINSGALFAFEEATIGRVSFLAGGRVDLRRLTADSNAVLKRGAEQRDYTAWSGNAGIVYRPRAALALTANLGRAWRAPTLFELFSNGAHLGEARYEIGDAGLKPEAGTNMDVGVRWQGARVRVELAGYRNAIDRFIYITPTDSFVTVSTSPPDSLRVYRYQYADARLLGGEAAVEVEVAAPLTLRARADAVRGTNRATNQPLPLVPPARAVFGAELHRSGLTWSDRAYAGVEVEVATRQTRLNPLDIPTGGYTLLNLSAGFARPVRGRPCRVDLAVHNATNVGYRSFLSRYKEFALNPGRNAVLRVSLGE
;
A
#
# COMPACT_ATOMS: atom_id res chain seq x y z
N MET A 1 -16.91 -21.84 25.86
CA MET A 1 -18.06 -21.90 24.96
C MET A 1 -17.53 -22.13 23.54
N THR A 2 -17.59 -23.37 23.10
CA THR A 2 -17.12 -23.83 21.80
C THR A 2 -18.18 -23.52 20.76
N PHE A 3 -17.93 -22.59 19.85
CA PHE A 3 -18.75 -22.40 18.65
C PHE A 3 -18.23 -23.27 17.53
N SER A 4 -18.91 -24.40 17.32
CA SER A 4 -18.75 -25.22 16.11
C SER A 4 -19.59 -24.59 15.00
N VAL A 5 -18.98 -23.82 14.11
CA VAL A 5 -19.57 -23.44 12.83
C VAL A 5 -19.07 -24.42 11.79
N LEU A 6 -19.75 -25.53 11.65
CA LEU A 6 -19.58 -26.47 10.53
C LEU A 6 -20.60 -26.08 9.46
N MET A 7 -20.20 -25.25 8.49
CA MET A 7 -21.04 -24.91 7.35
C MET A 7 -20.88 -26.01 6.27
N LEU A 8 -21.89 -26.83 6.09
CA LEU A 8 -21.99 -27.82 5.02
C LEU A 8 -22.01 -27.11 3.65
N LEU A 9 -20.94 -27.24 2.92
CA LEU A 9 -20.83 -26.89 1.50
C LEU A 9 -21.35 -28.07 0.66
N ALA A 10 -22.62 -28.08 0.34
CA ALA A 10 -23.17 -28.96 -0.69
C ALA A 10 -23.02 -28.29 -2.07
N PRO A 11 -22.43 -28.92 -3.10
CA PRO A 11 -22.36 -28.35 -4.43
C PRO A 11 -23.74 -28.51 -5.12
N LEU A 12 -24.50 -27.42 -5.14
CA LEU A 12 -25.66 -27.32 -6.03
C LEU A 12 -25.15 -26.99 -7.44
N VAL A 13 -25.21 -27.97 -8.33
CA VAL A 13 -25.00 -27.80 -9.77
C VAL A 13 -26.17 -26.97 -10.32
N ALA A 14 -26.01 -25.66 -10.39
CA ALA A 14 -26.92 -24.80 -11.13
C ALA A 14 -26.33 -24.56 -12.52
N SER A 15 -27.11 -24.72 -13.58
CA SER A 15 -26.79 -24.28 -14.93
C SER A 15 -26.69 -22.76 -14.89
N GLY A 16 -25.48 -22.25 -14.86
CA GLY A 16 -25.21 -20.79 -14.92
C GLY A 16 -25.13 -20.32 -16.38
N ASP A 17 -25.21 -19.01 -16.54
CA ASP A 17 -25.11 -18.33 -17.82
C ASP A 17 -23.67 -18.41 -18.38
N THR A 18 -23.51 -18.13 -19.65
CA THR A 18 -22.19 -18.17 -20.31
C THR A 18 -21.85 -16.80 -20.87
N LEU A 19 -20.63 -16.33 -20.59
CA LEU A 19 -20.04 -15.19 -21.27
C LEU A 19 -18.89 -15.69 -22.14
N SER A 20 -18.96 -15.42 -23.44
CA SER A 20 -17.90 -15.76 -24.40
C SER A 20 -17.59 -14.53 -25.26
N GLY A 21 -16.49 -14.58 -25.98
CA GLY A 21 -16.14 -13.52 -26.90
C GLY A 21 -14.74 -13.71 -27.47
N ARG A 22 -14.31 -12.72 -28.23
CA ARG A 22 -13.00 -12.71 -28.86
C ARG A 22 -12.26 -11.41 -28.58
N VAL A 23 -10.98 -11.51 -28.33
CA VAL A 23 -10.07 -10.37 -28.19
C VAL A 23 -9.24 -10.23 -29.44
N VAL A 24 -9.33 -9.09 -30.09
CA VAL A 24 -8.59 -8.75 -31.32
C VAL A 24 -7.84 -7.44 -31.17
N ASP A 25 -6.87 -7.18 -32.04
CA ASP A 25 -6.27 -5.86 -32.19
C ASP A 25 -7.09 -4.98 -33.18
N ARG A 26 -6.69 -3.72 -33.39
CA ARG A 26 -7.34 -2.80 -34.33
C ARG A 26 -7.33 -3.30 -35.78
N ASP A 27 -6.38 -4.14 -36.13
CA ASP A 27 -6.24 -4.71 -37.45
C ASP A 27 -7.05 -6.01 -37.60
N GLY A 28 -7.77 -6.43 -36.53
CA GLY A 28 -8.60 -7.64 -36.50
C GLY A 28 -7.82 -8.92 -36.21
N HIS A 29 -6.51 -8.84 -35.90
CA HIS A 29 -5.73 -10.01 -35.56
C HIS A 29 -6.05 -10.50 -34.16
N ALA A 30 -6.09 -11.81 -33.99
CA ALA A 30 -6.34 -12.43 -32.70
C ALA A 30 -5.26 -12.08 -31.66
N VAL A 31 -5.66 -11.71 -30.46
CA VAL A 31 -4.76 -11.46 -29.33
C VAL A 31 -4.76 -12.69 -28.43
N ALA A 32 -3.81 -13.59 -28.63
CA ALA A 32 -3.64 -14.80 -27.83
C ALA A 32 -3.01 -14.51 -26.47
N GLY A 33 -3.40 -15.28 -25.43
CA GLY A 33 -2.84 -15.19 -24.07
C GLY A 33 -3.14 -13.86 -23.37
N ALA A 34 -4.19 -13.14 -23.78
CA ALA A 34 -4.70 -12.01 -23.03
C ALA A 34 -5.44 -12.52 -21.78
N THR A 35 -5.20 -11.89 -20.64
CA THR A 35 -5.92 -12.18 -19.41
C THR A 35 -7.23 -11.42 -19.40
N VAL A 36 -8.34 -12.14 -19.42
CA VAL A 36 -9.70 -11.60 -19.31
C VAL A 36 -10.20 -11.88 -17.90
N VAL A 37 -10.71 -10.86 -17.20
CA VAL A 37 -11.18 -10.98 -15.81
C VAL A 37 -12.60 -10.43 -15.70
N VAL A 38 -13.51 -11.21 -15.12
CA VAL A 38 -14.80 -10.73 -14.60
C VAL A 38 -14.55 -10.28 -13.17
N VAL A 39 -14.44 -8.97 -12.96
CA VAL A 39 -13.86 -8.38 -11.76
C VAL A 39 -14.67 -8.71 -10.51
N GLU A 40 -15.98 -8.58 -10.58
CA GLU A 40 -16.88 -8.79 -9.44
C GLU A 40 -16.98 -10.26 -8.99
N LEU A 41 -16.56 -11.21 -9.83
CA LEU A 41 -16.62 -12.65 -9.54
C LEU A 41 -15.23 -13.28 -9.40
N HIS A 42 -14.17 -12.47 -9.51
CA HIS A 42 -12.78 -12.95 -9.50
C HIS A 42 -12.51 -14.12 -10.47
N ARG A 43 -13.24 -14.12 -11.63
CA ARG A 43 -13.11 -15.15 -12.66
C ARG A 43 -12.09 -14.72 -13.69
N VAL A 44 -11.16 -15.61 -14.03
CA VAL A 44 -10.06 -15.34 -14.96
C VAL A 44 -10.10 -16.32 -16.12
N ALA A 45 -9.95 -15.83 -17.35
CA ALA A 45 -9.75 -16.64 -18.55
C ALA A 45 -8.55 -16.10 -19.33
N LEU A 46 -7.79 -16.98 -19.96
CA LEU A 46 -6.79 -16.62 -20.95
C LEU A 46 -7.35 -16.80 -22.35
N THR A 47 -7.14 -15.84 -23.24
CA THR A 47 -7.54 -16.01 -24.64
C THR A 47 -6.71 -17.10 -25.30
N GLN A 48 -7.38 -17.93 -26.12
CA GLN A 48 -6.76 -18.97 -26.91
C GLN A 48 -5.96 -18.37 -28.10
N THR A 49 -5.35 -19.21 -28.91
CA THR A 49 -4.55 -18.78 -30.08
C THR A 49 -5.36 -17.98 -31.11
N ASP A 50 -6.67 -18.24 -31.18
CA ASP A 50 -7.61 -17.51 -32.05
C ASP A 50 -8.22 -16.28 -31.37
N GLY A 51 -7.79 -15.94 -30.16
CA GLY A 51 -8.27 -14.82 -29.37
C GLY A 51 -9.56 -15.10 -28.61
N GLN A 52 -10.14 -16.29 -28.68
CA GLN A 52 -11.39 -16.62 -27.99
C GLN A 52 -11.17 -16.78 -26.47
N PHE A 53 -12.19 -16.36 -25.69
CA PHE A 53 -12.30 -16.62 -24.27
C PHE A 53 -13.71 -17.06 -23.92
N ARG A 54 -13.86 -17.77 -22.80
CA ARG A 54 -15.15 -18.24 -22.31
C ARG A 54 -15.16 -18.33 -20.79
N PHE A 55 -16.26 -17.86 -20.19
CA PHE A 55 -16.63 -18.11 -18.81
C PHE A 55 -17.93 -18.91 -18.82
N ALA A 56 -17.91 -20.07 -18.22
CA ALA A 56 -19.10 -20.89 -18.00
C ALA A 56 -19.64 -20.67 -16.60
N ALA A 57 -20.95 -20.89 -16.42
CA ALA A 57 -21.63 -20.87 -15.12
C ALA A 57 -21.45 -19.54 -14.36
N LEU A 58 -21.67 -18.41 -15.04
CA LEU A 58 -21.78 -17.10 -14.39
C LEU A 58 -23.22 -16.90 -13.87
N PRO A 59 -23.41 -16.21 -12.73
CA PRO A 59 -24.73 -15.72 -12.32
C PRO A 59 -25.24 -14.69 -13.33
N ALA A 60 -26.57 -14.58 -13.47
CA ALA A 60 -27.13 -13.45 -14.19
C ALA A 60 -26.84 -12.16 -13.42
N GLY A 61 -26.36 -11.11 -14.12
CA GLY A 61 -25.98 -9.86 -13.49
C GLY A 61 -25.21 -8.93 -14.40
N SER A 62 -24.88 -7.74 -13.90
CA SER A 62 -24.02 -6.78 -14.58
C SER A 62 -22.61 -6.85 -14.00
N TYR A 63 -21.63 -6.96 -14.87
CA TYR A 63 -20.22 -7.17 -14.52
C TYR A 63 -19.31 -6.21 -15.27
N THR A 64 -18.13 -5.99 -14.71
CA THR A 64 -17.02 -5.33 -15.38
C THR A 64 -16.04 -6.38 -15.89
N VAL A 65 -15.87 -6.46 -17.21
CA VAL A 65 -14.85 -7.30 -17.82
C VAL A 65 -13.62 -6.46 -18.10
N THR A 66 -12.48 -6.86 -17.55
CA THR A 66 -11.18 -6.25 -17.87
C THR A 66 -10.34 -7.19 -18.71
N VAL A 67 -9.59 -6.63 -19.64
CA VAL A 67 -8.66 -7.41 -20.48
C VAL A 67 -7.28 -6.77 -20.42
N ARG A 68 -6.29 -7.61 -20.19
CA ARG A 68 -4.88 -7.20 -20.12
C ARG A 68 -4.03 -8.11 -21.01
N ARG A 69 -3.14 -7.51 -21.78
CA ARG A 69 -2.13 -8.22 -22.55
C ARG A 69 -0.91 -7.33 -22.69
N LEU A 70 0.27 -7.90 -22.50
CA LEU A 70 1.53 -7.18 -22.69
C LEU A 70 1.61 -6.62 -24.12
N GLY A 71 1.93 -5.33 -24.27
CA GLY A 71 1.96 -4.63 -25.55
C GLY A 71 0.62 -4.05 -26.01
N PHE A 72 -0.42 -4.14 -25.18
CA PHE A 72 -1.74 -3.58 -25.45
C PHE A 72 -2.22 -2.72 -24.28
N ALA A 73 -3.00 -1.69 -24.57
CA ALA A 73 -3.69 -0.91 -23.57
C ALA A 73 -4.73 -1.80 -22.86
N PRO A 74 -4.77 -1.83 -21.51
CA PRO A 74 -5.80 -2.55 -20.79
C PRO A 74 -7.18 -1.95 -21.11
N LEU A 75 -8.16 -2.81 -21.20
CA LEU A 75 -9.53 -2.45 -21.54
C LEU A 75 -10.46 -2.89 -20.41
N ALA A 76 -11.38 -2.01 -19.99
CA ALA A 76 -12.49 -2.35 -19.12
C ALA A 76 -13.81 -2.09 -19.84
N ARG A 77 -14.76 -3.04 -19.77
CA ARG A 77 -16.09 -2.94 -20.37
C ARG A 77 -17.15 -3.49 -19.42
N PRO A 78 -18.25 -2.76 -19.22
CA PRO A 78 -19.42 -3.32 -18.57
C PRO A 78 -20.11 -4.30 -19.49
N VAL A 79 -20.64 -5.38 -18.94
CA VAL A 79 -21.45 -6.40 -19.63
C VAL A 79 -22.59 -6.84 -18.71
N THR A 80 -23.77 -7.05 -19.30
CA THR A 80 -24.88 -7.68 -18.60
C THR A 80 -25.05 -9.10 -19.12
N VAL A 81 -25.01 -10.07 -18.23
CA VAL A 81 -25.15 -11.49 -18.50
C VAL A 81 -26.56 -11.92 -18.07
N SER A 82 -27.35 -12.43 -19.02
CA SER A 82 -28.66 -13.04 -18.79
C SER A 82 -28.86 -14.14 -19.85
N GLY A 83 -28.59 -15.40 -19.48
CA GLY A 83 -28.44 -16.51 -20.43
C GLY A 83 -27.05 -16.54 -21.06
N SER A 84 -26.96 -16.60 -22.38
CA SER A 84 -25.68 -16.54 -23.10
C SER A 84 -25.39 -15.12 -23.56
N ALA A 85 -24.26 -14.55 -23.17
CA ALA A 85 -23.79 -13.24 -23.59
C ALA A 85 -22.49 -13.36 -24.42
N THR A 86 -22.35 -12.52 -25.45
CA THR A 86 -21.14 -12.42 -26.26
C THR A 86 -20.54 -11.01 -26.13
N LEU A 87 -19.24 -10.92 -25.89
CA LEU A 87 -18.51 -9.66 -25.73
C LEU A 87 -17.21 -9.69 -26.52
N ASP A 88 -17.22 -9.13 -27.72
CA ASP A 88 -16.01 -8.97 -28.51
C ASP A 88 -15.28 -7.69 -28.12
N LEU A 89 -13.95 -7.80 -27.96
CA LEU A 89 -13.11 -6.78 -27.37
C LEU A 89 -11.96 -6.46 -28.31
N THR A 90 -11.79 -5.17 -28.63
CA THR A 90 -10.68 -4.70 -29.46
C THR A 90 -9.66 -4.00 -28.58
N LEU A 91 -8.46 -4.54 -28.49
CA LEU A 91 -7.34 -3.94 -27.79
C LEU A 91 -6.54 -3.04 -28.71
N GLU A 92 -6.16 -1.90 -28.21
CA GLU A 92 -5.26 -0.99 -28.88
C GLU A 92 -3.82 -1.39 -28.58
N ARG A 93 -3.02 -1.62 -29.61
CA ARG A 93 -1.57 -1.77 -29.43
C ARG A 93 -1.05 -0.48 -28.82
N THR A 94 -0.40 -0.59 -27.69
CA THR A 94 0.25 0.54 -27.06
C THR A 94 1.67 0.16 -26.73
N SER A 95 2.54 1.05 -27.03
CA SER A 95 3.91 1.01 -26.56
C SER A 95 4.02 1.70 -25.18
N VAL A 96 2.97 2.45 -24.79
CA VAL A 96 2.87 3.10 -23.49
C VAL A 96 2.31 2.13 -22.48
N TRP A 97 2.87 2.16 -21.29
CA TRP A 97 2.38 1.43 -20.15
C TRP A 97 1.12 2.14 -19.61
N VAL A 98 -0.04 1.63 -19.95
CA VAL A 98 -1.31 2.18 -19.41
C VAL A 98 -1.61 1.47 -18.10
N GLU A 99 -1.71 2.26 -17.02
CA GLU A 99 -2.10 1.76 -15.71
C GLU A 99 -3.52 1.15 -15.74
N PRO A 100 -3.84 0.23 -14.81
CA PRO A 100 -5.17 -0.32 -14.72
C PRO A 100 -6.20 0.79 -14.63
N LEU A 101 -7.20 0.75 -15.51
CA LEU A 101 -8.28 1.74 -15.53
C LEU A 101 -9.30 1.53 -14.40
N THR A 102 -9.24 0.38 -13.74
CA THR A 102 -10.23 0.00 -12.72
C THR A 102 -9.56 -0.12 -11.36
N VAL A 103 -10.08 0.58 -10.38
CA VAL A 103 -9.65 0.54 -8.98
C VAL A 103 -10.82 0.17 -8.10
N THR A 104 -10.55 -0.45 -6.96
CA THR A 104 -11.54 -0.78 -5.93
C THR A 104 -11.68 0.32 -4.88
N ALA A 105 -11.29 1.54 -5.25
CA ALA A 105 -11.31 2.72 -4.39
C ALA A 105 -12.66 3.04 -3.75
N THR A 106 -13.74 2.51 -4.30
CA THR A 106 -15.11 2.65 -3.78
C THR A 106 -15.67 1.33 -3.23
N ARG A 107 -14.81 0.39 -2.84
CA ARG A 107 -15.19 -1.00 -2.49
C ARG A 107 -15.92 -1.73 -3.64
N ALA A 108 -15.97 -1.12 -4.83
CA ALA A 108 -16.48 -1.70 -6.06
C ALA A 108 -15.58 -1.26 -7.22
N PRO A 109 -15.48 -2.06 -8.30
CA PRO A 109 -14.67 -1.70 -9.45
C PRO A 109 -15.14 -0.36 -10.07
N LEU A 110 -14.24 0.61 -10.15
CA LEU A 110 -14.49 1.93 -10.69
C LEU A 110 -13.37 2.30 -11.67
N ASP A 111 -13.73 2.87 -12.81
CA ASP A 111 -12.78 3.52 -13.69
C ASP A 111 -12.15 4.73 -12.96
N VAL A 112 -10.82 4.76 -12.87
CA VAL A 112 -10.06 5.86 -12.24
C VAL A 112 -10.50 7.22 -12.76
N PHE A 113 -10.81 7.34 -14.06
CA PHE A 113 -11.29 8.55 -14.69
C PHE A 113 -12.66 9.01 -14.18
N SER A 114 -13.43 8.10 -13.60
CA SER A 114 -14.76 8.34 -13.02
C SER A 114 -14.75 8.56 -11.51
N SER A 115 -13.60 8.42 -10.83
CA SER A 115 -13.49 8.66 -9.40
C SER A 115 -13.44 10.16 -9.08
N PRO A 116 -14.23 10.70 -8.15
CA PRO A 116 -14.08 12.08 -7.69
C PRO A 116 -12.84 12.25 -6.79
N LEU A 117 -12.33 11.18 -6.18
CA LEU A 117 -11.11 11.19 -5.41
C LEU A 117 -9.89 11.02 -6.32
N PRO A 118 -8.78 11.69 -6.03
CA PRO A 118 -7.50 11.40 -6.67
C PRO A 118 -7.04 9.98 -6.32
N THR A 119 -7.23 9.07 -7.27
CA THR A 119 -6.92 7.65 -7.11
C THR A 119 -5.95 7.24 -8.18
N GLU A 120 -4.93 6.49 -7.80
CA GLU A 120 -3.91 5.98 -8.70
C GLU A 120 -3.59 4.53 -8.35
N ALA A 121 -3.14 3.75 -9.33
CA ALA A 121 -2.74 2.38 -9.11
C ALA A 121 -1.37 2.13 -9.73
N LEU A 122 -0.49 1.46 -8.98
CA LEU A 122 0.75 0.90 -9.51
C LEU A 122 0.50 -0.54 -9.91
N SER A 123 0.69 -0.84 -11.18
CA SER A 123 0.62 -2.20 -11.72
C SER A 123 1.82 -3.04 -11.25
N GLU A 124 1.67 -4.36 -11.32
CA GLU A 124 2.74 -5.32 -11.04
C GLU A 124 4.05 -4.98 -11.77
N ASP A 125 3.99 -4.61 -13.03
CA ASP A 125 5.18 -4.24 -13.81
C ASP A 125 5.85 -2.95 -13.30
N ARG A 126 5.10 -1.95 -12.85
CA ARG A 126 5.69 -0.75 -12.23
C ARG A 126 6.28 -1.07 -10.86
N LEU A 127 5.61 -1.90 -10.07
CA LEU A 127 6.13 -2.39 -8.79
C LEU A 127 7.45 -3.17 -9.00
N ARG A 128 7.49 -4.05 -10.00
CA ARG A 128 8.71 -4.78 -10.37
C ARG A 128 9.84 -3.88 -10.84
N ARG A 129 9.54 -2.86 -11.67
CA ARG A 129 10.55 -1.90 -12.16
C ARG A 129 11.06 -0.97 -11.08
N ALA A 130 10.23 -0.66 -10.08
CA ALA A 130 10.64 0.13 -8.93
C ALA A 130 11.79 -0.52 -8.17
N GLN A 131 11.87 -1.85 -8.20
CA GLN A 131 12.91 -2.67 -7.55
C GLN A 131 13.13 -2.23 -6.09
N SER A 132 12.04 -1.85 -5.42
CA SER A 132 12.07 -1.27 -4.09
C SER A 132 11.94 -2.34 -3.03
N VAL A 133 12.70 -2.22 -1.95
CA VAL A 133 12.65 -3.09 -0.79
C VAL A 133 11.35 -2.90 -0.03
N SER A 134 10.92 -1.65 0.19
CA SER A 134 9.69 -1.35 0.93
C SER A 134 8.57 -0.85 0.03
N LEU A 135 7.34 -1.12 0.45
CA LEU A 135 6.12 -0.62 -0.21
C LEU A 135 6.13 0.92 -0.34
N ALA A 136 6.57 1.63 0.70
CA ALA A 136 6.59 3.10 0.70
C ALA A 136 7.50 3.68 -0.37
N HIS A 137 8.67 3.08 -0.59
CA HIS A 137 9.57 3.48 -1.67
C HIS A 137 8.96 3.22 -3.06
N ALA A 138 8.29 2.09 -3.24
CA ALA A 138 7.58 1.81 -4.49
C ALA A 138 6.51 2.87 -4.78
N LEU A 139 5.78 3.29 -3.75
CA LEU A 139 4.73 4.30 -3.85
C LEU A 139 5.25 5.73 -4.03
N ALA A 140 6.47 6.02 -3.62
CA ALA A 140 7.08 7.35 -3.78
C ALA A 140 7.27 7.77 -5.26
N GLN A 141 7.05 6.85 -6.21
CA GLN A 141 6.95 7.19 -7.63
C GLN A 141 5.66 7.97 -7.98
N LEU A 142 4.65 7.98 -7.11
CA LEU A 142 3.38 8.67 -7.36
C LEU A 142 3.45 10.12 -6.85
N PRO A 143 2.79 11.09 -7.53
CA PRO A 143 2.73 12.46 -7.06
C PRO A 143 1.98 12.55 -5.73
N GLY A 144 2.45 13.42 -4.83
CA GLY A 144 1.88 13.62 -3.49
C GLY A 144 2.19 12.49 -2.49
N ILE A 145 3.02 11.51 -2.88
CA ILE A 145 3.42 10.39 -2.02
C ILE A 145 4.93 10.42 -1.83
N ASN A 146 5.35 10.34 -0.59
CA ASN A 146 6.74 10.25 -0.17
C ASN A 146 6.92 9.05 0.76
N ALA A 147 8.15 8.75 1.15
CA ALA A 147 8.47 7.70 2.12
C ALA A 147 9.20 8.32 3.32
N LEU A 148 8.67 8.10 4.52
CA LEU A 148 9.40 8.29 5.77
C LEU A 148 10.24 7.03 5.98
N THR A 149 11.55 7.15 6.10
CA THR A 149 12.45 6.00 6.02
C THR A 149 13.37 5.89 7.22
N THR A 150 13.59 4.64 7.66
CA THR A 150 14.62 4.24 8.61
C THR A 150 15.47 3.19 7.89
N GLY A 151 16.56 3.63 7.26
CA GLY A 151 17.29 2.83 6.26
C GLY A 151 16.51 2.65 4.94
N GLN A 152 16.84 1.64 4.15
CA GLN A 152 16.12 1.29 2.91
C GLN A 152 14.98 0.30 3.14
N GLN A 153 15.12 -0.54 4.13
CA GLN A 153 14.25 -1.69 4.40
C GLN A 153 12.94 -1.29 5.10
N ILE A 154 12.97 -0.22 5.88
CA ILE A 154 11.81 0.28 6.62
C ILE A 154 11.33 1.59 5.99
N GLY A 155 10.05 1.64 5.62
CA GLY A 155 9.48 2.84 5.03
C GLY A 155 7.99 2.94 5.29
N LYS A 156 7.54 4.11 5.77
CA LYS A 156 6.14 4.48 5.90
C LYS A 156 5.68 5.33 4.73
N PRO A 157 4.52 5.04 4.13
CA PRO A 157 3.94 5.94 3.14
C PRO A 157 3.55 7.27 3.79
N VAL A 158 3.93 8.36 3.13
CA VAL A 158 3.54 9.73 3.49
C VAL A 158 2.68 10.27 2.36
N ILE A 159 1.40 10.45 2.60
CA ILE A 159 0.44 10.96 1.62
C ILE A 159 0.12 12.42 1.97
N ARG A 160 0.50 13.35 1.08
CA ARG A 160 0.22 14.78 1.25
C ARG A 160 0.73 15.36 2.59
N GLY A 161 1.88 14.85 3.07
CA GLY A 161 2.49 15.24 4.34
C GLY A 161 1.85 14.60 5.58
N LEU A 162 0.98 13.61 5.42
CA LEU A 162 0.41 12.81 6.51
C LEU A 162 0.95 11.39 6.47
N THR A 163 1.31 10.84 7.63
CA THR A 163 1.91 9.51 7.78
C THR A 163 1.44 8.82 9.06
N GLY A 164 1.91 7.61 9.28
CA GLY A 164 1.62 6.78 10.45
C GLY A 164 0.11 6.52 10.58
N PRO A 165 -0.49 6.74 11.75
CA PRO A 165 -1.89 6.41 11.99
C PRO A 165 -2.89 7.28 11.20
N ARG A 166 -2.45 8.10 10.26
CA ARG A 166 -3.30 8.90 9.36
C ARG A 166 -3.37 8.38 7.94
N VAL A 167 -2.57 7.35 7.62
CA VAL A 167 -2.58 6.64 6.34
C VAL A 167 -2.94 5.19 6.62
N LEU A 168 -4.04 4.74 6.05
CA LEU A 168 -4.51 3.38 6.24
C LEU A 168 -3.90 2.47 5.18
N VAL A 169 -3.26 1.38 5.60
CA VAL A 169 -2.77 0.34 4.68
C VAL A 169 -3.66 -0.88 4.79
N LEU A 170 -4.02 -1.44 3.65
CA LEU A 170 -4.89 -2.60 3.49
C LEU A 170 -4.21 -3.67 2.64
N GLU A 171 -4.53 -4.91 2.89
CA GLU A 171 -4.31 -6.02 1.96
C GLU A 171 -5.66 -6.59 1.55
N ASP A 172 -5.94 -6.57 0.25
CA ASP A 172 -7.23 -7.00 -0.31
C ASP A 172 -8.45 -6.39 0.43
N GLY A 173 -8.36 -5.10 0.78
CA GLY A 173 -9.42 -4.37 1.49
C GLY A 173 -9.51 -4.64 3.00
N SER A 174 -8.77 -5.59 3.56
CA SER A 174 -8.67 -5.82 5.01
C SER A 174 -7.55 -4.98 5.63
N ARG A 175 -7.79 -4.40 6.80
CA ARG A 175 -6.82 -3.52 7.47
C ARG A 175 -5.59 -4.29 7.94
N LEU A 176 -4.42 -3.68 7.79
CA LEU A 176 -3.19 -4.10 8.44
C LEU A 176 -3.01 -3.28 9.73
N GLU A 177 -3.01 -3.98 10.86
CA GLU A 177 -2.87 -3.39 12.18
C GLU A 177 -1.46 -3.67 12.72
N ASP A 178 -0.45 -2.99 12.16
CA ASP A 178 0.95 -3.31 12.41
C ASP A 178 1.88 -2.11 12.54
N TYR A 179 1.78 -1.11 11.66
CA TYR A 179 2.83 -0.10 11.48
C TYR A 179 2.56 1.26 12.12
N SER A 180 1.47 1.42 12.84
CA SER A 180 1.09 2.70 13.46
C SER A 180 1.78 3.00 14.79
N TRP A 181 2.66 2.10 15.25
CA TRP A 181 3.21 2.11 16.60
C TRP A 181 4.42 3.03 16.76
N SER A 182 5.36 3.02 15.83
CA SER A 182 6.52 3.91 15.86
C SER A 182 6.88 4.45 14.49
N ASP A 183 7.76 5.44 14.40
CA ASP A 183 8.26 5.95 13.13
C ASP A 183 9.22 4.97 12.43
N GLU A 184 9.71 3.97 13.14
CA GLU A 184 10.64 2.96 12.65
C GLU A 184 9.98 1.71 12.09
N ASP A 185 8.64 1.64 12.08
CA ASP A 185 7.91 0.50 11.52
C ASP A 185 7.37 0.84 10.14
N GLY A 186 7.36 -0.13 9.25
CA GLY A 186 6.72 -0.07 7.94
C GLY A 186 5.55 -1.05 7.85
N PRO A 187 4.68 -0.93 6.83
CA PRO A 187 3.63 -1.92 6.61
C PRO A 187 4.22 -3.32 6.41
N SER A 188 3.72 -4.30 7.17
CA SER A 188 4.14 -5.71 7.11
C SER A 188 3.59 -6.40 5.86
N VAL A 189 3.87 -5.86 4.70
CA VAL A 189 3.43 -6.40 3.41
C VAL A 189 4.54 -6.27 2.37
N ASP A 190 4.77 -7.37 1.65
CA ASP A 190 5.71 -7.37 0.54
C ASP A 190 5.02 -6.93 -0.76
N ALA A 191 5.52 -5.87 -1.39
CA ALA A 191 4.99 -5.35 -2.65
C ALA A 191 5.06 -6.37 -3.80
N ARG A 192 5.87 -7.42 -3.67
CA ARG A 192 6.02 -8.50 -4.66
C ARG A 192 4.84 -9.48 -4.67
N LEU A 193 4.06 -9.52 -3.58
CA LEU A 193 2.81 -10.28 -3.50
C LEU A 193 1.64 -9.57 -4.20
N ALA A 194 1.83 -8.30 -4.57
CA ALA A 194 0.79 -7.48 -5.15
C ALA A 194 0.69 -7.63 -6.67
N GLN A 195 -0.50 -7.86 -7.19
CA GLN A 195 -0.82 -7.63 -8.60
C GLN A 195 -0.82 -6.13 -8.93
N ARG A 196 -1.31 -5.33 -8.00
CA ARG A 196 -1.30 -3.87 -8.06
C ARG A 196 -1.44 -3.28 -6.66
N VAL A 197 -1.01 -2.05 -6.52
CA VAL A 197 -1.25 -1.27 -5.30
C VAL A 197 -2.07 -0.04 -5.68
N GLU A 198 -3.22 0.11 -5.06
CA GLU A 198 -4.11 1.24 -5.26
C GLU A 198 -3.88 2.27 -4.16
N VAL A 199 -3.80 3.55 -4.53
CA VAL A 199 -3.66 4.64 -3.58
C VAL A 199 -4.77 5.66 -3.79
N ILE A 200 -5.52 5.92 -2.72
CA ILE A 200 -6.50 6.98 -2.64
C ILE A 200 -5.89 8.10 -1.82
N ARG A 201 -5.77 9.28 -2.41
CA ARG A 201 -5.25 10.47 -1.73
C ARG A 201 -6.40 11.31 -1.19
N GLY A 202 -6.37 11.62 0.10
CA GLY A 202 -7.44 12.31 0.79
C GLY A 202 -8.37 11.38 1.59
N PRO A 203 -9.40 11.91 2.28
CA PRO A 203 -10.19 11.16 3.24
C PRO A 203 -11.04 10.08 2.57
N ALA A 204 -10.77 8.84 2.91
CA ALA A 204 -11.52 7.66 2.45
C ALA A 204 -12.19 6.89 3.63
N SER A 205 -12.36 7.57 4.77
CA SER A 205 -12.87 6.94 6.00
C SER A 205 -14.28 6.39 5.88
N VAL A 206 -15.10 6.88 4.97
CA VAL A 206 -16.46 6.34 4.77
C VAL A 206 -16.39 4.86 4.40
N LEU A 207 -15.49 4.50 3.52
CA LEU A 207 -15.39 3.14 2.99
C LEU A 207 -14.51 2.22 3.83
N TYR A 208 -13.44 2.76 4.42
CA TYR A 208 -12.38 1.98 5.05
C TYR A 208 -12.26 2.18 6.56
N GLY A 209 -13.02 3.13 7.12
CA GLY A 209 -13.08 3.40 8.55
C GLY A 209 -12.12 4.48 9.03
N SER A 210 -11.93 4.53 10.36
CA SER A 210 -11.01 5.47 11.01
C SER A 210 -9.61 5.36 10.43
N ASP A 211 -8.79 6.41 10.66
CA ASP A 211 -7.36 6.45 10.34
C ASP A 211 -7.02 6.78 8.87
N ALA A 212 -8.02 6.86 7.97
CA ALA A 212 -7.84 7.27 6.57
C ALA A 212 -7.99 8.80 6.37
N LEU A 213 -7.26 9.62 7.15
CA LEU A 213 -7.29 11.09 7.02
C LEU A 213 -6.44 11.58 5.85
N GLY A 214 -5.26 10.99 5.67
CA GLY A 214 -4.32 11.29 4.59
C GLY A 214 -4.63 10.53 3.32
N GLY A 215 -5.10 9.31 3.47
CA GLY A 215 -5.40 8.42 2.36
C GLY A 215 -5.40 6.95 2.73
N VAL A 216 -5.55 6.14 1.70
CA VAL A 216 -5.57 4.68 1.78
C VAL A 216 -4.58 4.11 0.77
N VAL A 217 -3.81 3.13 1.19
CA VAL A 217 -3.00 2.25 0.34
C VAL A 217 -3.60 0.87 0.40
N ASN A 218 -4.07 0.32 -0.72
CA ASN A 218 -4.65 -1.01 -0.78
C ASN A 218 -3.80 -1.92 -1.67
N VAL A 219 -3.18 -2.91 -1.07
CA VAL A 219 -2.37 -3.91 -1.76
C VAL A 219 -3.29 -5.01 -2.25
N ILE A 220 -3.47 -5.13 -3.55
CA ILE A 220 -4.36 -6.12 -4.18
C ILE A 220 -3.51 -7.30 -4.65
N PRO A 221 -3.69 -8.50 -4.08
CA PRO A 221 -3.01 -9.69 -4.53
C PRO A 221 -3.53 -10.15 -5.89
N GLU A 222 -2.75 -10.99 -6.54
CA GLU A 222 -3.14 -11.58 -7.83
C GLU A 222 -4.29 -12.58 -7.65
N GLU A 223 -5.21 -12.60 -8.61
CA GLU A 223 -6.30 -13.57 -8.67
C GLU A 223 -5.77 -15.01 -8.78
N LEU A 224 -6.44 -15.94 -8.10
CA LEU A 224 -6.10 -17.36 -8.25
C LEU A 224 -6.39 -17.84 -9.68
N PRO A 225 -5.60 -18.79 -10.22
CA PRO A 225 -5.87 -19.40 -11.51
C PRO A 225 -7.27 -20.02 -11.57
N ASP A 226 -7.86 -20.00 -12.75
CA ASP A 226 -9.18 -20.59 -13.03
C ASP A 226 -9.07 -21.53 -14.23
N ALA A 227 -9.51 -22.77 -14.07
CA ALA A 227 -9.56 -23.73 -15.17
C ALA A 227 -10.75 -23.49 -16.12
N ASN A 228 -11.74 -22.70 -15.72
CA ASN A 228 -12.97 -22.39 -16.50
C ASN A 228 -13.66 -23.64 -17.08
N GLY A 229 -13.62 -24.76 -16.31
CA GLY A 229 -14.13 -26.05 -16.78
C GLY A 229 -13.23 -26.78 -17.80
N GLY A 230 -12.05 -26.24 -18.08
CA GLY A 230 -11.03 -26.82 -18.95
C GLY A 230 -10.12 -27.83 -18.24
N PRO A 231 -9.06 -28.29 -18.92
CA PRO A 231 -8.10 -29.22 -18.33
C PRO A 231 -7.34 -28.59 -17.17
N ARG A 232 -6.74 -29.44 -16.33
CA ARG A 232 -5.86 -29.00 -15.25
C ARG A 232 -4.73 -28.15 -15.80
N ALA A 233 -4.47 -26.99 -15.18
CA ALA A 233 -3.37 -26.11 -15.51
C ALA A 233 -2.45 -25.97 -14.30
N MET A 234 -1.14 -25.91 -14.55
CA MET A 234 -0.12 -25.65 -13.55
C MET A 234 0.94 -24.72 -14.16
N ARG A 235 1.32 -23.72 -13.41
CA ARG A 235 2.36 -22.73 -13.79
C ARG A 235 3.40 -22.62 -12.67
N THR A 236 4.64 -22.34 -13.07
CA THR A 236 5.74 -22.11 -12.13
C THR A 236 6.51 -20.87 -12.59
N GLY A 237 6.86 -20.01 -11.65
CA GLY A 237 7.69 -18.84 -11.86
C GLY A 237 8.86 -18.81 -10.88
N PHE A 238 9.99 -18.30 -11.33
CA PHE A 238 11.20 -18.09 -10.53
C PHE A 238 11.76 -16.71 -10.82
N GLU A 239 12.27 -16.06 -9.79
CA GLU A 239 12.92 -14.78 -9.92
C GLU A 239 14.13 -14.70 -9.01
N ILE A 240 15.20 -14.07 -9.50
CA ILE A 240 16.39 -13.71 -8.73
C ILE A 240 16.68 -12.24 -8.99
N SER A 241 17.01 -11.51 -7.93
CA SER A 241 17.47 -10.12 -7.99
C SER A 241 18.72 -9.93 -7.16
N ALA A 242 19.64 -9.10 -7.63
CA ALA A 242 20.84 -8.73 -6.91
C ALA A 242 21.06 -7.21 -6.98
N ALA A 243 21.44 -6.60 -5.85
CA ALA A 243 21.71 -5.17 -5.74
C ALA A 243 23.16 -4.90 -5.28
N SER A 244 23.79 -3.88 -5.83
CA SER A 244 25.21 -3.62 -5.64
C SER A 244 25.54 -2.79 -4.40
N ASN A 245 24.59 -2.00 -3.88
CA ASN A 245 24.87 -1.07 -2.78
C ASN A 245 25.14 -1.77 -1.45
N ASN A 246 24.33 -2.75 -1.11
CA ASN A 246 24.35 -3.49 0.14
C ASN A 246 24.48 -5.02 -0.08
N ALA A 247 24.98 -5.42 -1.24
CA ALA A 247 25.09 -6.82 -1.64
C ALA A 247 23.77 -7.62 -1.45
N GLU A 248 22.61 -6.95 -1.63
CA GLU A 248 21.33 -7.60 -1.46
C GLU A 248 21.11 -8.69 -2.50
N LEU A 249 20.64 -9.84 -2.03
CA LEU A 249 20.20 -10.95 -2.86
C LEU A 249 18.75 -11.29 -2.52
N GLU A 250 17.90 -11.32 -3.55
CA GLU A 250 16.50 -11.71 -3.45
C GLU A 250 16.25 -12.95 -4.32
N GLY A 251 15.51 -13.91 -3.79
CA GLY A 251 15.03 -15.07 -4.53
C GLY A 251 13.55 -15.28 -4.29
N ALA A 252 12.77 -15.47 -5.36
CA ALA A 252 11.34 -15.74 -5.30
C ALA A 252 10.95 -16.96 -6.14
N ALA A 253 9.97 -17.72 -5.65
CA ALA A 253 9.42 -18.87 -6.34
C ALA A 253 7.90 -18.89 -6.20
N ARG A 254 7.20 -19.17 -7.31
CA ARG A 254 5.75 -19.32 -7.39
C ARG A 254 5.38 -20.63 -8.04
N VAL A 255 4.39 -21.30 -7.47
CA VAL A 255 3.73 -22.46 -8.05
C VAL A 255 2.23 -22.26 -7.90
N GLU A 256 1.49 -22.35 -8.99
CA GLU A 256 0.05 -22.18 -8.98
C GLU A 256 -0.65 -23.11 -9.95
N GLY A 257 -1.91 -23.38 -9.71
CA GLY A 257 -2.67 -24.24 -10.60
C GLY A 257 -4.18 -24.13 -10.42
N ALA A 258 -4.89 -24.74 -11.38
CA ALA A 258 -6.34 -24.82 -11.36
C ALA A 258 -6.82 -26.18 -11.82
N SER A 259 -7.93 -26.65 -11.24
CA SER A 259 -8.58 -27.91 -11.64
C SER A 259 -10.08 -27.84 -11.33
N GLY A 260 -10.93 -28.00 -12.34
CA GLY A 260 -12.38 -27.81 -12.19
C GLY A 260 -12.69 -26.40 -11.66
N ASN A 261 -13.36 -26.33 -10.52
CA ASN A 261 -13.72 -25.06 -9.87
C ASN A 261 -12.68 -24.55 -8.85
N TRP A 262 -11.60 -25.28 -8.66
CA TRP A 262 -10.57 -24.95 -7.67
C TRP A 262 -9.37 -24.29 -8.31
N GLY A 263 -8.86 -23.24 -7.65
CA GLY A 263 -7.58 -22.63 -7.94
C GLY A 263 -6.72 -22.57 -6.67
N TRP A 264 -5.40 -22.61 -6.83
CA TRP A 264 -4.48 -22.52 -5.71
C TRP A 264 -3.17 -21.86 -6.12
N ARG A 265 -2.46 -21.29 -5.14
CA ARG A 265 -1.14 -20.68 -5.29
C ARG A 265 -0.30 -20.91 -4.05
N LEU A 266 0.99 -21.15 -4.27
CA LEU A 266 2.06 -21.05 -3.29
C LEU A 266 3.10 -20.07 -3.84
N PHE A 267 3.48 -19.10 -3.05
CA PHE A 267 4.51 -18.11 -3.36
C PHE A 267 5.41 -17.92 -2.17
N GLY A 268 6.71 -17.80 -2.40
CA GLY A 268 7.70 -17.50 -1.36
C GLY A 268 8.78 -16.57 -1.91
N ILE A 269 9.28 -15.68 -1.07
CA ILE A 269 10.34 -14.73 -1.37
C ILE A 269 11.24 -14.58 -0.15
N GLY A 270 12.55 -14.69 -0.37
CA GLY A 270 13.58 -14.45 0.63
C GLY A 270 14.53 -13.36 0.19
N ARG A 271 14.96 -12.53 1.14
CA ARG A 271 15.93 -11.45 0.93
C ARG A 271 17.00 -11.51 2.01
N PHE A 272 18.20 -11.16 1.60
CA PHE A 272 19.35 -10.97 2.48
C PHE A 272 20.15 -9.76 1.99
N ALA A 273 20.57 -8.90 2.90
CA ALA A 273 21.34 -7.70 2.58
C ALA A 273 22.37 -7.40 3.70
N SER A 274 23.56 -6.98 3.28
CA SER A 274 24.58 -6.42 4.16
C SER A 274 24.31 -4.94 4.45
N SER A 275 25.21 -4.28 5.16
CA SER A 275 25.12 -2.86 5.49
C SER A 275 25.09 -1.97 4.25
N LEU A 276 24.41 -0.83 4.37
CA LEU A 276 24.23 0.18 3.31
C LEU A 276 25.52 0.97 3.09
N HIS A 277 25.77 1.34 1.84
CA HIS A 277 26.84 2.22 1.46
C HIS A 277 26.29 3.59 1.02
N THR A 278 26.79 4.64 1.64
CA THR A 278 26.59 6.04 1.22
C THR A 278 27.77 6.53 0.39
N PRO A 279 27.69 7.69 -0.28
CA PRO A 279 28.87 8.31 -0.88
C PRO A 279 30.00 8.65 0.09
N ALA A 280 29.71 8.70 1.40
CA ALA A 280 30.71 8.99 2.45
C ALA A 280 31.32 7.71 3.08
N GLY A 281 30.75 6.53 2.81
CA GLY A 281 31.19 5.24 3.39
C GLY A 281 30.04 4.34 3.76
N GLU A 282 30.37 3.20 4.36
CA GLU A 282 29.40 2.22 4.87
C GLU A 282 28.68 2.77 6.11
N LEU A 283 27.42 2.39 6.26
CA LEU A 283 26.61 2.63 7.45
C LEU A 283 26.51 1.29 8.21
N ASP A 284 27.28 1.16 9.25
CA ASP A 284 27.27 -0.05 10.09
C ASP A 284 25.87 -0.34 10.62
N ASN A 285 25.60 -1.60 10.92
CA ASN A 285 24.34 -2.06 11.49
C ASN A 285 23.09 -1.64 10.70
N THR A 286 23.11 -1.76 9.36
CA THR A 286 21.95 -1.47 8.48
C THR A 286 21.60 -2.64 7.57
N GLY A 287 22.15 -3.81 7.80
CA GLY A 287 21.80 -5.05 7.10
C GLY A 287 20.43 -5.58 7.51
N PHE A 288 19.89 -6.49 6.71
CA PHE A 288 18.61 -7.14 7.04
C PHE A 288 18.48 -8.52 6.39
N SER A 289 17.60 -9.33 6.95
CA SER A 289 17.06 -10.53 6.30
C SER A 289 15.54 -10.52 6.37
N ALA A 290 14.86 -11.01 5.33
CA ALA A 290 13.40 -11.07 5.31
C ALA A 290 12.91 -12.30 4.56
N LEU A 291 11.83 -12.89 5.05
CA LEU A 291 11.11 -14.00 4.43
C LEU A 291 9.62 -13.67 4.39
N SER A 292 9.04 -13.72 3.20
CA SER A 292 7.61 -13.49 2.98
C SER A 292 7.02 -14.59 2.11
N GLY A 293 5.71 -14.81 2.21
CA GLY A 293 5.06 -15.82 1.39
C GLY A 293 3.55 -15.81 1.49
N GLU A 294 2.94 -16.49 0.53
CA GLU A 294 1.48 -16.66 0.42
C GLU A 294 1.16 -18.13 0.13
N ALA A 295 0.14 -18.65 0.79
CA ALA A 295 -0.53 -19.88 0.41
C ALA A 295 -2.02 -19.58 0.27
N ALA A 296 -2.60 -19.82 -0.91
CA ALA A 296 -3.99 -19.52 -1.16
C ALA A 296 -4.67 -20.65 -1.90
N VAL A 297 -5.94 -20.91 -1.56
CA VAL A 297 -6.83 -21.85 -2.24
C VAL A 297 -8.21 -21.24 -2.34
N GLY A 298 -8.86 -21.43 -3.47
CA GLY A 298 -10.22 -20.90 -3.67
C GLY A 298 -11.05 -21.79 -4.55
N THR A 299 -12.36 -21.66 -4.39
CA THR A 299 -13.36 -22.31 -5.24
C THR A 299 -14.27 -21.28 -5.88
N ARG A 300 -14.70 -21.56 -7.10
CA ARG A 300 -15.56 -20.69 -7.87
C ARG A 300 -16.73 -21.49 -8.44
N GLY A 301 -17.93 -20.95 -8.27
CA GLY A 301 -19.15 -21.58 -8.76
C GLY A 301 -20.07 -20.56 -9.45
N ALA A 302 -21.24 -21.04 -9.90
CA ALA A 302 -22.22 -20.20 -10.58
C ALA A 302 -22.79 -19.05 -9.73
N ARG A 303 -22.65 -19.09 -8.42
CA ARG A 303 -23.17 -18.04 -7.52
C ARG A 303 -22.10 -17.16 -6.89
N GLY A 304 -20.83 -17.46 -7.08
CA GLY A 304 -19.75 -16.69 -6.49
C GLY A 304 -18.48 -17.49 -6.24
N SER A 305 -17.61 -16.94 -5.41
CA SER A 305 -16.31 -17.50 -5.07
C SER A 305 -16.06 -17.46 -3.56
N THR A 306 -15.19 -18.34 -3.11
CA THR A 306 -14.62 -18.32 -1.75
C THR A 306 -13.12 -18.56 -1.86
N THR A 307 -12.32 -17.73 -1.18
CA THR A 307 -10.87 -17.86 -1.13
C THR A 307 -10.41 -17.88 0.32
N LEU A 308 -9.57 -18.83 0.66
CA LEU A 308 -8.80 -18.88 1.89
C LEU A 308 -7.34 -18.55 1.54
N ARG A 309 -6.78 -17.56 2.22
CA ARG A 309 -5.40 -17.10 2.03
C ARG A 309 -4.68 -17.06 3.36
N TYR A 310 -3.47 -17.59 3.40
CA TYR A 310 -2.49 -17.37 4.45
C TYR A 310 -1.35 -16.54 3.88
N THR A 311 -0.98 -15.47 4.58
CA THR A 311 0.17 -14.62 4.22
C THR A 311 1.10 -14.54 5.42
N ARG A 312 2.39 -14.67 5.17
CA ARG A 312 3.46 -14.44 6.13
C ARG A 312 4.36 -13.32 5.65
N TYR A 313 4.69 -12.39 6.54
CA TYR A 313 5.76 -11.41 6.40
C TYR A 313 6.63 -11.49 7.65
N GLY A 314 7.95 -11.52 7.48
CA GLY A 314 8.85 -11.55 8.63
C GLY A 314 10.27 -11.18 8.24
N GLY A 315 11.03 -10.71 9.21
CA GLY A 315 12.42 -10.36 8.99
C GLY A 315 13.11 -9.83 10.23
N GLU A 316 14.41 -9.73 10.13
CA GLU A 316 15.33 -9.15 11.10
C GLU A 316 15.98 -7.93 10.45
N PHE A 317 15.83 -6.76 11.09
CA PHE A 317 16.24 -5.47 10.55
C PHE A 317 17.16 -4.80 11.55
N LYS A 318 18.42 -4.62 11.17
CA LYS A 318 19.40 -3.89 11.96
C LYS A 318 19.18 -2.39 11.78
N LEU A 319 19.33 -1.63 12.84
CA LEU A 319 19.10 -0.18 12.87
C LEU A 319 20.41 0.57 13.19
N LEU A 320 20.65 1.65 12.46
CA LEU A 320 21.79 2.53 12.72
C LEU A 320 21.52 3.34 13.99
N GLU A 321 22.50 3.33 14.91
CA GLU A 321 22.47 4.19 16.09
C GLU A 321 22.93 5.61 15.78
N ALA A 322 22.36 6.58 16.51
CA ALA A 322 22.69 8.00 16.36
C ALA A 322 24.10 8.35 16.84
N GLU A 323 24.54 7.67 17.88
CA GLU A 323 25.94 7.67 18.33
C GLU A 323 26.55 6.37 17.82
N GLY A 324 27.50 6.46 16.88
CA GLY A 324 28.16 5.27 16.34
C GLY A 324 28.70 4.39 17.47
N PRO A 325 28.85 3.07 17.26
CA PRO A 325 29.30 2.15 18.29
C PRO A 325 30.59 2.71 18.92
N ALA A 326 30.62 2.78 20.26
CA ALA A 326 31.84 3.08 20.97
C ALA A 326 32.90 2.12 20.44
N SER A 327 34.00 2.64 19.94
CA SER A 327 34.99 1.96 19.12
C SER A 327 35.30 0.54 19.66
N GLY A 328 34.76 -0.49 19.02
CA GLY A 328 35.02 -1.90 19.33
C GLY A 328 33.80 -2.76 19.70
N GLU A 329 32.58 -2.23 19.73
CA GLU A 329 31.36 -3.01 19.96
C GLU A 329 30.76 -3.43 18.62
N GLU A 330 30.69 -4.73 18.36
CA GLU A 330 29.86 -5.35 17.33
C GLU A 330 28.44 -5.43 17.89
N GLY A 331 27.51 -4.60 17.41
CA GLY A 331 26.10 -4.65 17.80
C GLY A 331 25.44 -3.28 17.72
N GLY A 332 24.15 -3.27 17.58
CA GLY A 332 23.27 -2.11 17.58
C GLY A 332 21.84 -2.61 17.66
N PRO A 333 20.83 -1.73 17.75
CA PRO A 333 19.44 -2.14 17.84
C PRO A 333 19.05 -3.01 16.64
N GLU A 334 18.30 -4.07 16.93
CA GLU A 334 17.73 -4.98 15.94
C GLU A 334 16.23 -5.11 16.15
N ARG A 335 15.48 -5.10 15.06
CA ARG A 335 14.04 -5.36 15.05
C ARG A 335 13.72 -6.68 14.38
N LYS A 336 12.96 -7.51 15.09
CA LYS A 336 12.42 -8.77 14.57
C LYS A 336 10.92 -8.62 14.38
N LEU A 337 10.49 -8.75 13.14
CA LEU A 337 9.08 -8.68 12.76
C LEU A 337 8.58 -10.05 12.35
N ALA A 338 7.37 -10.39 12.80
CA ALA A 338 6.66 -11.57 12.36
C ALA A 338 5.17 -11.27 12.29
N ASP A 339 4.62 -11.32 11.09
CA ASP A 339 3.22 -11.07 10.82
C ASP A 339 2.61 -12.26 10.09
N ASP A 340 1.59 -12.87 10.69
CA ASP A 340 0.85 -14.00 10.15
C ASP A 340 -0.60 -13.58 9.96
N ARG A 341 -1.17 -13.79 8.76
CA ARG A 341 -2.55 -13.47 8.43
C ARG A 341 -3.26 -14.66 7.82
N VAL A 342 -4.46 -14.90 8.26
CA VAL A 342 -5.40 -15.84 7.65
C VAL A 342 -6.64 -15.07 7.26
N GLN A 343 -6.94 -15.02 5.97
CA GLN A 343 -8.10 -14.32 5.42
C GLN A 343 -9.04 -15.32 4.73
N LEU A 344 -10.31 -15.23 5.06
CA LEU A 344 -11.40 -15.91 4.35
C LEU A 344 -12.24 -14.83 3.64
N ALA A 345 -12.23 -14.85 2.32
CA ALA A 345 -13.00 -13.94 1.48
C ALA A 345 -14.07 -14.70 0.73
N GLY A 346 -15.27 -14.14 0.68
CA GLY A 346 -16.39 -14.67 -0.09
C GLY A 346 -17.06 -13.57 -0.90
N ASP A 347 -17.42 -13.88 -2.15
CA ASP A 347 -18.13 -12.97 -3.05
C ASP A 347 -19.27 -13.73 -3.72
N TYR A 348 -20.52 -13.33 -3.46
CA TYR A 348 -21.70 -14.07 -3.88
C TYR A 348 -22.74 -13.16 -4.50
N SER A 349 -23.28 -13.57 -5.64
CA SER A 349 -24.41 -12.91 -6.28
C SER A 349 -25.74 -13.51 -5.78
N LEU A 350 -26.55 -12.67 -5.15
CA LEU A 350 -27.84 -13.01 -4.55
C LEU A 350 -28.94 -12.16 -5.20
N GLY A 351 -29.42 -12.54 -6.39
CA GLY A 351 -30.61 -11.95 -7.07
C GLY A 351 -30.33 -10.49 -7.44
N GLY A 352 -29.63 -9.76 -7.69
CA GLY A 352 -29.41 -8.34 -7.99
C GLY A 352 -28.58 -7.59 -6.93
N VAL A 353 -28.22 -8.31 -5.84
CA VAL A 353 -27.29 -7.84 -4.82
C VAL A 353 -26.05 -8.73 -4.84
N ARG A 354 -24.86 -8.14 -4.82
CA ARG A 354 -23.61 -8.86 -4.62
C ARG A 354 -23.20 -8.71 -3.15
N LEU A 355 -23.04 -9.82 -2.47
CA LEU A 355 -22.59 -9.88 -1.09
C LEU A 355 -21.09 -10.20 -1.06
N GLU A 356 -20.29 -9.31 -0.54
CA GLU A 356 -18.86 -9.50 -0.27
C GLU A 356 -18.66 -9.65 1.23
N THR A 357 -17.91 -10.68 1.65
CA THR A 357 -17.58 -10.92 3.05
C THR A 357 -16.09 -11.17 3.19
N LYS A 358 -15.47 -10.57 4.20
CA LYS A 358 -14.05 -10.80 4.54
C LYS A 358 -13.91 -10.96 6.04
N ALA A 359 -13.34 -12.09 6.45
CA ALA A 359 -12.94 -12.33 7.83
C ALA A 359 -11.42 -12.54 7.84
N GLN A 360 -10.71 -11.83 8.71
CA GLN A 360 -9.26 -11.93 8.83
C GLN A 360 -8.86 -12.07 10.29
N TRP A 361 -7.97 -13.01 10.55
CA TRP A 361 -7.15 -13.05 11.74
C TRP A 361 -5.74 -12.64 11.38
N GLN A 362 -5.16 -11.73 12.18
CA GLN A 362 -3.79 -11.28 12.07
C GLN A 362 -3.09 -11.42 13.41
N ARG A 363 -1.87 -11.92 13.39
CA ARG A 363 -0.95 -11.95 14.53
C ARG A 363 0.32 -11.21 14.12
N HIS A 364 0.54 -10.07 14.74
CA HIS A 364 1.73 -9.24 14.52
C HIS A 364 2.60 -9.25 15.77
N SER A 365 3.87 -9.61 15.61
CA SER A 365 4.90 -9.61 16.66
C SER A 365 6.03 -8.69 16.25
N LEU A 366 6.34 -7.72 17.10
CA LEU A 366 7.48 -6.82 16.97
C LEU A 366 8.33 -6.95 18.22
N ILE A 367 9.60 -7.31 18.03
CA ILE A 367 10.59 -7.44 19.10
C ILE A 367 11.74 -6.49 18.77
N GLU A 368 12.11 -5.65 19.72
CA GLU A 368 13.32 -4.83 19.67
C GLU A 368 14.34 -5.39 20.63
N VAL A 369 15.50 -5.72 20.08
CA VAL A 369 16.67 -6.17 20.84
C VAL A 369 17.65 -5.00 20.86
N SER A 370 18.09 -4.61 22.05
CA SER A 370 19.09 -3.57 22.27
C SER A 370 19.73 -3.76 23.63
N ASP A 371 20.70 -2.91 23.96
CA ASP A 371 21.37 -2.95 25.26
C ASP A 371 20.38 -2.71 26.39
N THR A 372 20.20 -3.71 27.25
CA THR A 372 19.25 -3.70 28.37
C THR A 372 19.90 -3.56 29.74
N GLY A 373 21.22 -3.47 29.81
CA GLY A 373 21.97 -3.30 31.05
C GLY A 373 23.44 -3.79 30.95
N MET A 374 24.15 -3.82 32.07
CA MET A 374 25.52 -4.36 32.15
C MET A 374 25.57 -5.73 32.82
N SER A 375 26.42 -6.61 32.31
CA SER A 375 26.83 -7.80 33.04
C SER A 375 27.66 -7.44 34.29
N PRO A 376 27.81 -8.34 35.26
CA PRO A 376 28.71 -8.12 36.40
C PRO A 376 30.17 -7.85 36.02
N SER A 377 30.57 -8.17 34.79
CA SER A 377 31.90 -7.92 34.24
C SER A 377 32.01 -6.58 33.50
N GLY A 378 30.91 -5.80 33.39
CA GLY A 378 30.89 -4.51 32.70
C GLY A 378 30.67 -4.59 31.19
N ALA A 379 30.35 -5.78 30.66
CA ALA A 379 29.98 -5.90 29.24
C ALA A 379 28.47 -5.59 29.03
N PRO A 380 28.08 -4.93 27.92
CA PRO A 380 26.68 -4.73 27.58
C PRO A 380 25.91 -6.05 27.54
N LEU A 381 24.68 -6.04 28.05
CA LEU A 381 23.77 -7.18 27.98
C LEU A 381 22.72 -6.87 26.92
N GLU A 382 22.84 -7.47 25.76
CA GLU A 382 21.77 -7.47 24.78
C GLU A 382 20.57 -8.25 25.31
N GLY A 383 19.40 -7.66 25.19
CA GLY A 383 18.15 -8.28 25.63
C GLY A 383 16.94 -7.74 24.89
N THR A 384 15.79 -8.38 25.12
CA THR A 384 14.50 -7.90 24.62
C THR A 384 14.11 -6.64 25.34
N ALA A 385 14.42 -5.49 24.74
CA ALA A 385 14.04 -4.19 25.27
C ALA A 385 12.52 -4.00 25.19
N PHE A 386 11.95 -4.18 24.01
CA PHE A 386 10.53 -4.05 23.74
C PHE A 386 10.00 -5.28 22.99
N ASP A 387 8.83 -5.79 23.39
CA ASP A 387 8.16 -6.93 22.76
C ASP A 387 6.66 -6.65 22.71
N LEU A 388 6.14 -6.50 21.52
CA LEU A 388 4.74 -6.20 21.24
C LEU A 388 4.11 -7.36 20.49
N LEU A 389 2.97 -7.86 21.00
CA LEU A 389 2.17 -8.87 20.32
C LEU A 389 0.74 -8.36 20.12
N LEU A 390 0.36 -8.15 18.86
CA LEU A 390 -1.01 -7.84 18.46
C LEU A 390 -1.70 -9.09 17.93
N ASN A 391 -2.93 -9.34 18.39
CA ASN A 391 -3.84 -10.28 17.75
C ASN A 391 -5.10 -9.52 17.36
N THR A 392 -5.42 -9.53 16.07
CA THR A 392 -6.54 -8.79 15.51
C THR A 392 -7.46 -9.74 14.76
N LEU A 393 -8.75 -9.67 15.08
CA LEU A 393 -9.82 -10.32 14.32
C LEU A 393 -10.66 -9.22 13.68
N SER A 394 -10.83 -9.24 12.37
CA SER A 394 -11.67 -8.30 11.63
C SER A 394 -12.73 -9.03 10.80
N LEU A 395 -13.87 -8.39 10.63
CA LEU A 395 -14.97 -8.86 9.79
C LEU A 395 -15.56 -7.68 9.03
N ASP A 396 -15.65 -7.81 7.71
CA ASP A 396 -16.36 -6.89 6.82
C ASP A 396 -17.48 -7.65 6.08
N VAL A 397 -18.66 -7.04 6.00
CA VAL A 397 -19.81 -7.52 5.22
C VAL A 397 -20.32 -6.37 4.38
N LEU A 398 -20.34 -6.55 3.08
CA LEU A 398 -20.67 -5.52 2.08
C LEU A 398 -21.78 -6.04 1.17
N ALA A 399 -22.82 -5.26 1.01
CA ALA A 399 -23.90 -5.53 0.07
C ALA A 399 -23.88 -4.49 -1.05
N HIS A 400 -23.45 -4.90 -2.23
CA HIS A 400 -23.40 -4.03 -3.41
C HIS A 400 -24.68 -4.17 -4.22
N HIS A 401 -25.23 -3.07 -4.68
CA HIS A 401 -26.43 -3.06 -5.49
C HIS A 401 -26.27 -2.14 -6.72
N THR A 402 -27.02 -2.44 -7.75
CA THR A 402 -27.13 -1.63 -8.95
C THR A 402 -28.62 -1.50 -9.31
N VAL A 403 -29.10 -0.26 -9.39
CA VAL A 403 -30.49 0.03 -9.78
C VAL A 403 -30.49 0.70 -11.14
N GLY A 404 -30.76 -0.10 -12.17
CA GLY A 404 -30.64 0.36 -13.56
C GLY A 404 -29.21 0.80 -13.89
N PRO A 405 -28.98 1.52 -14.99
CA PRO A 405 -27.66 1.92 -15.44
C PRO A 405 -27.11 3.18 -14.73
N ARG A 406 -27.86 3.77 -13.80
CA ARG A 406 -27.56 5.11 -13.26
C ARG A 406 -27.20 5.14 -11.80
N LEU A 407 -27.66 4.19 -11.01
CA LEU A 407 -27.45 4.18 -9.56
C LEU A 407 -26.79 2.87 -9.15
N ARG A 408 -25.68 2.97 -8.44
CA ARG A 408 -24.99 1.86 -7.79
C ARG A 408 -24.51 2.28 -6.42
N GLY A 409 -24.48 1.34 -5.50
CA GLY A 409 -24.08 1.65 -4.15
C GLY A 409 -23.63 0.44 -3.36
N THR A 410 -23.20 0.71 -2.13
CA THR A 410 -22.71 -0.28 -1.18
C THR A 410 -23.21 0.08 0.21
N PHE A 411 -23.85 -0.87 0.87
CA PHE A 411 -24.08 -0.85 2.31
C PHE A 411 -23.10 -1.78 2.97
N GLY A 412 -22.53 -1.38 4.10
CA GLY A 412 -21.54 -2.20 4.75
C GLY A 412 -21.59 -2.12 6.27
N ALA A 413 -21.15 -3.22 6.89
CA ALA A 413 -20.86 -3.33 8.31
C ALA A 413 -19.44 -3.84 8.50
N SER A 414 -18.73 -3.32 9.49
CA SER A 414 -17.39 -3.77 9.85
C SER A 414 -17.24 -3.91 11.36
N GLY A 415 -16.40 -4.86 11.78
CA GLY A 415 -16.06 -5.10 13.18
C GLY A 415 -14.59 -5.45 13.34
N VAL A 416 -13.96 -4.98 14.43
CA VAL A 416 -12.57 -5.29 14.80
C VAL A 416 -12.50 -5.58 16.28
N HIS A 417 -11.83 -6.69 16.61
CA HIS A 417 -11.39 -7.01 17.97
C HIS A 417 -9.87 -7.18 17.95
N GLN A 418 -9.17 -6.39 18.76
CA GLN A 418 -7.70 -6.44 18.86
C GLN A 418 -7.27 -6.54 20.31
N THR A 419 -6.28 -7.38 20.57
CA THR A 419 -5.53 -7.40 21.83
C THR A 419 -4.09 -6.98 21.58
N ASN A 420 -3.54 -6.23 22.51
CA ASN A 420 -2.16 -5.83 22.57
C ASN A 420 -1.55 -6.34 23.86
N ASP A 421 -0.56 -7.23 23.77
CA ASP A 421 0.27 -7.67 24.88
C ASP A 421 1.63 -7.00 24.76
N THR A 422 2.00 -6.20 25.74
CA THR A 422 3.31 -5.56 25.81
C THR A 422 4.18 -6.27 26.81
N ARG A 423 5.31 -6.75 26.35
CA ARG A 423 6.31 -7.54 27.08
C ARG A 423 7.67 -6.87 26.89
N GLY A 424 8.73 -7.45 27.44
CA GLY A 424 10.07 -6.88 27.39
C GLY A 424 10.37 -6.11 28.68
N VAL A 425 11.62 -5.69 28.85
CA VAL A 425 12.09 -5.01 30.06
C VAL A 425 11.78 -3.52 30.06
N ILE A 426 11.51 -2.93 28.90
CA ILE A 426 11.17 -1.52 28.70
C ILE A 426 9.79 -1.45 28.03
N PRO A 427 8.70 -1.69 28.77
CA PRO A 427 7.37 -1.54 28.21
C PRO A 427 7.12 -0.06 27.92
N LEU A 428 6.87 0.29 26.67
CA LEU A 428 6.62 1.69 26.26
C LEU A 428 5.14 2.07 26.42
N VAL A 429 4.25 1.08 26.29
CA VAL A 429 2.79 1.21 26.42
C VAL A 429 2.22 0.04 27.23
N PRO A 430 1.04 0.20 27.89
CA PRO A 430 0.38 -0.89 28.60
C PRO A 430 -0.23 -1.90 27.64
N GLY A 431 -0.52 -3.10 28.14
CA GLY A 431 -1.43 -4.03 27.47
C GLY A 431 -2.80 -3.40 27.24
N ALA A 432 -3.50 -3.78 26.16
CA ALA A 432 -4.78 -3.17 25.85
C ALA A 432 -5.69 -4.07 25.00
N ARG A 433 -6.98 -3.73 25.01
CA ARG A 433 -7.99 -4.31 24.13
C ARG A 433 -8.75 -3.22 23.40
N ILE A 434 -8.98 -3.42 22.10
CA ILE A 434 -9.72 -2.51 21.23
C ILE A 434 -10.88 -3.29 20.61
N ASN A 435 -12.08 -2.74 20.74
CA ASN A 435 -13.28 -3.23 20.06
C ASN A 435 -13.85 -2.09 19.22
N SER A 436 -14.08 -2.34 17.94
CA SER A 436 -14.68 -1.35 17.05
C SER A 436 -15.78 -1.98 16.21
N GLY A 437 -16.82 -1.20 15.93
CA GLY A 437 -17.88 -1.57 15.03
C GLY A 437 -18.35 -0.37 14.22
N ALA A 438 -18.79 -0.59 12.98
CA ALA A 438 -19.29 0.49 12.15
C ALA A 438 -20.33 0.03 11.15
N LEU A 439 -21.19 1.00 10.75
CA LEU A 439 -22.14 0.88 9.66
C LEU A 439 -21.90 2.02 8.68
N PHE A 440 -22.00 1.73 7.37
CA PHE A 440 -21.82 2.74 6.34
C PHE A 440 -22.68 2.49 5.11
N ALA A 441 -22.92 3.55 4.37
CA ALA A 441 -23.56 3.54 3.07
C ALA A 441 -22.80 4.45 2.11
N PHE A 442 -22.74 4.06 0.86
CA PHE A 442 -22.07 4.80 -0.19
C PHE A 442 -22.80 4.62 -1.51
N GLU A 443 -23.18 5.74 -2.16
CA GLU A 443 -23.99 5.76 -3.36
C GLU A 443 -23.34 6.57 -4.46
N GLU A 444 -23.45 6.09 -5.69
CA GLU A 444 -23.04 6.79 -6.89
C GLU A 444 -24.21 6.87 -7.88
N ALA A 445 -24.52 8.08 -8.32
CA ALA A 445 -25.56 8.34 -9.30
C ALA A 445 -24.97 9.05 -10.52
N THR A 446 -25.20 8.51 -11.74
CA THR A 446 -24.76 9.14 -12.98
C THR A 446 -25.95 9.66 -13.79
N ILE A 447 -25.96 10.96 -14.07
CA ILE A 447 -26.99 11.66 -14.83
C ILE A 447 -26.32 12.39 -16.01
N GLY A 448 -26.43 11.83 -17.20
CA GLY A 448 -25.80 12.36 -18.38
C GLY A 448 -24.25 12.41 -18.28
N ARG A 449 -23.69 13.61 -18.19
CA ARG A 449 -22.25 13.86 -18.10
C ARG A 449 -21.76 14.09 -16.67
N VAL A 450 -22.62 13.99 -15.69
CA VAL A 450 -22.32 14.26 -14.28
C VAL A 450 -22.53 13.00 -13.48
N SER A 451 -21.54 12.63 -12.70
CA SER A 451 -21.64 11.59 -11.66
C SER A 451 -21.56 12.25 -10.29
N PHE A 452 -22.50 11.93 -9.42
CA PHE A 452 -22.52 12.32 -8.02
C PHE A 452 -22.17 11.11 -7.16
N LEU A 453 -21.47 11.38 -6.10
CA LEU A 453 -21.04 10.38 -5.16
C LEU A 453 -21.28 10.91 -3.75
N ALA A 454 -21.91 10.13 -2.89
CA ALA A 454 -22.14 10.48 -1.51
C ALA A 454 -22.05 9.27 -0.60
N GLY A 455 -21.54 9.45 0.61
CA GLY A 455 -21.45 8.38 1.59
C GLY A 455 -21.38 8.89 3.01
N GLY A 456 -21.81 8.05 3.92
CA GLY A 456 -21.77 8.30 5.37
C GLY A 456 -21.43 7.03 6.14
N ARG A 457 -20.75 7.21 7.26
CA ARG A 457 -20.32 6.13 8.16
C ARG A 457 -20.41 6.59 9.60
N VAL A 458 -20.82 5.68 10.48
CA VAL A 458 -20.78 5.85 11.93
C VAL A 458 -19.90 4.75 12.51
N ASP A 459 -18.95 5.15 13.34
CA ASP A 459 -18.01 4.28 14.04
C ASP A 459 -18.21 4.35 15.54
N LEU A 460 -18.15 3.20 16.18
CA LEU A 460 -18.09 3.01 17.63
C LEU A 460 -16.77 2.32 17.94
N ARG A 461 -15.97 2.87 18.86
CA ARG A 461 -14.69 2.27 19.27
C ARG A 461 -14.53 2.38 20.79
N ARG A 462 -14.17 1.24 21.38
CA ARG A 462 -13.79 1.14 22.81
C ARG A 462 -12.35 0.67 22.90
N LEU A 463 -11.54 1.40 23.65
CA LEU A 463 -10.18 1.04 24.02
C LEU A 463 -10.15 0.85 25.53
N THR A 464 -9.63 -0.28 25.99
CA THR A 464 -9.41 -0.58 27.41
C THR A 464 -7.92 -0.88 27.58
N ALA A 465 -7.23 -0.02 28.31
CA ALA A 465 -5.82 -0.19 28.68
C ALA A 465 -5.72 -0.83 30.06
N ASP A 466 -4.83 -1.77 30.20
CA ASP A 466 -4.57 -2.45 31.46
C ASP A 466 -3.66 -1.58 32.35
N SER A 467 -3.68 -1.81 33.68
CA SER A 467 -2.71 -1.17 34.56
C SER A 467 -1.32 -1.69 34.33
N ASN A 468 -0.33 -0.79 34.38
CA ASN A 468 1.08 -1.16 34.27
C ASN A 468 1.91 -0.39 35.31
N ALA A 469 2.50 -1.10 36.27
CA ALA A 469 3.26 -0.51 37.37
C ALA A 469 4.59 0.14 36.92
N VAL A 470 5.25 -0.43 35.91
CA VAL A 470 6.51 0.10 35.35
C VAL A 470 6.25 1.46 34.69
N LEU A 471 5.18 1.57 33.94
CA LEU A 471 4.74 2.81 33.28
C LEU A 471 4.06 3.78 34.26
N LYS A 472 3.82 3.38 35.51
CA LYS A 472 3.04 4.15 36.50
C LYS A 472 1.67 4.57 35.93
N ARG A 473 1.00 3.65 35.23
CA ARG A 473 -0.32 3.85 34.62
C ARG A 473 -1.35 2.94 35.26
N GLY A 474 -2.51 3.50 35.62
CA GLY A 474 -3.70 2.74 36.02
C GLY A 474 -4.45 2.18 34.81
N ALA A 475 -5.36 1.25 35.09
CA ALA A 475 -6.29 0.78 34.05
C ALA A 475 -7.23 1.91 33.63
N GLU A 476 -7.49 2.02 32.32
CA GLU A 476 -8.28 3.11 31.77
C GLU A 476 -9.13 2.65 30.59
N GLN A 477 -10.35 3.19 30.47
CA GLN A 477 -11.23 2.93 29.34
C GLN A 477 -11.55 4.21 28.59
N ARG A 478 -11.58 4.13 27.26
CA ARG A 478 -11.96 5.21 26.34
C ARG A 478 -13.01 4.72 25.37
N ASP A 479 -14.12 5.44 25.29
CA ASP A 479 -15.18 5.21 24.32
C ASP A 479 -15.23 6.35 23.31
N TYR A 480 -15.30 6.02 22.04
CA TYR A 480 -15.37 6.97 20.94
C TYR A 480 -16.59 6.67 20.08
N THR A 481 -17.34 7.70 19.74
CA THR A 481 -18.37 7.67 18.72
C THR A 481 -18.07 8.78 17.71
N ALA A 482 -17.95 8.43 16.46
CA ALA A 482 -17.63 9.39 15.42
C ALA A 482 -18.35 9.10 14.11
N TRP A 483 -18.46 10.12 13.27
CA TRP A 483 -19.00 9.98 11.93
C TRP A 483 -18.01 10.47 10.90
N SER A 484 -18.04 9.84 9.72
CA SER A 484 -17.34 10.24 8.51
C SER A 484 -18.33 10.46 7.39
N GLY A 485 -18.01 11.35 6.47
CA GLY A 485 -18.86 11.64 5.32
C GLY A 485 -18.03 12.01 4.12
N ASN A 486 -18.59 11.78 2.94
CA ASN A 486 -17.97 12.14 1.68
C ASN A 486 -19.06 12.57 0.69
N ALA A 487 -18.78 13.63 -0.08
CA ALA A 487 -19.60 14.07 -1.21
C ALA A 487 -18.68 14.48 -2.36
N GLY A 488 -18.92 13.93 -3.52
CA GLY A 488 -18.08 14.15 -4.70
C GLY A 488 -18.91 14.35 -5.97
N ILE A 489 -18.31 15.05 -6.92
CA ILE A 489 -18.88 15.28 -8.26
C ILE A 489 -17.79 15.07 -9.31
N VAL A 490 -18.18 14.42 -10.41
CA VAL A 490 -17.37 14.29 -11.62
C VAL A 490 -18.15 14.81 -12.79
N TYR A 491 -17.67 15.85 -13.45
CA TYR A 491 -18.25 16.39 -14.67
C TYR A 491 -17.38 16.06 -15.88
N ARG A 492 -17.95 15.36 -16.86
CA ARG A 492 -17.28 14.95 -18.10
C ARG A 492 -17.83 15.70 -19.30
N PRO A 493 -17.36 16.93 -19.57
CA PRO A 493 -17.81 17.69 -20.74
C PRO A 493 -17.48 16.99 -22.05
N ARG A 494 -16.38 16.21 -22.08
CA ARG A 494 -15.93 15.36 -23.21
C ARG A 494 -15.47 14.02 -22.66
N ALA A 495 -15.46 12.98 -23.49
CA ALA A 495 -14.98 11.65 -23.09
C ALA A 495 -13.53 11.67 -22.55
N ALA A 496 -12.70 12.55 -23.09
CA ALA A 496 -11.29 12.70 -22.72
C ALA A 496 -11.04 13.66 -21.53
N LEU A 497 -12.06 14.35 -21.00
CA LEU A 497 -11.89 15.37 -19.95
C LEU A 497 -12.84 15.12 -18.80
N ALA A 498 -12.29 15.00 -17.59
CA ALA A 498 -13.03 14.97 -16.34
C ALA A 498 -12.59 16.13 -15.42
N LEU A 499 -13.56 16.83 -14.88
CA LEU A 499 -13.40 17.82 -13.81
C LEU A 499 -13.98 17.20 -12.54
N THR A 500 -13.24 17.23 -11.45
CA THR A 500 -13.61 16.58 -10.19
C THR A 500 -13.61 17.57 -9.05
N ALA A 501 -14.56 17.42 -8.14
CA ALA A 501 -14.53 18.07 -6.84
C ALA A 501 -15.01 17.10 -5.78
N ASN A 502 -14.41 17.14 -4.61
CA ASN A 502 -14.73 16.27 -3.50
C ASN A 502 -14.61 17.01 -2.17
N LEU A 503 -15.54 16.75 -1.26
CA LEU A 503 -15.52 17.19 0.11
C LEU A 503 -15.66 15.96 1.00
N GLY A 504 -14.70 15.75 1.91
CA GLY A 504 -14.69 14.59 2.79
C GLY A 504 -14.38 14.98 4.23
N ARG A 505 -15.01 14.28 5.17
CA ARG A 505 -14.71 14.31 6.59
C ARG A 505 -14.26 12.93 7.05
N ALA A 506 -13.11 12.88 7.71
CA ALA A 506 -12.52 11.69 8.30
C ALA A 506 -12.17 11.93 9.76
N TRP A 507 -11.95 10.86 10.53
CA TRP A 507 -11.53 10.93 11.90
C TRP A 507 -10.55 9.81 12.25
N ARG A 508 -9.81 9.96 13.35
CA ARG A 508 -9.08 8.88 14.01
C ARG A 508 -9.08 9.03 15.53
N ALA A 509 -9.04 7.92 16.22
CA ALA A 509 -8.77 7.91 17.65
C ALA A 509 -7.26 8.09 17.91
N PRO A 510 -6.87 8.64 19.06
CA PRO A 510 -5.48 8.59 19.51
C PRO A 510 -5.02 7.14 19.66
N THR A 511 -3.75 6.88 19.37
CA THR A 511 -3.13 5.56 19.53
C THR A 511 -2.78 5.28 21.00
N LEU A 512 -2.41 4.04 21.32
CA LEU A 512 -1.91 3.67 22.64
C LEU A 512 -0.66 4.46 23.01
N PHE A 513 0.25 4.68 22.07
CA PHE A 513 1.47 5.47 22.30
C PHE A 513 1.14 6.92 22.62
N GLU A 514 0.27 7.54 21.84
CA GLU A 514 -0.13 8.92 22.03
C GLU A 514 -0.82 9.13 23.40
N LEU A 515 -1.59 8.15 23.87
CA LEU A 515 -2.32 8.25 25.14
C LEU A 515 -1.46 7.86 26.36
N PHE A 516 -0.70 6.75 26.27
CA PHE A 516 -0.23 6.07 27.45
C PHE A 516 1.28 5.80 27.50
N SER A 517 2.06 6.19 26.49
CA SER A 517 3.50 6.02 26.55
C SER A 517 4.09 6.71 27.80
N ASN A 518 5.03 6.04 28.45
CA ASN A 518 5.82 6.60 29.55
C ASN A 518 7.11 5.80 29.73
N GLY A 519 8.03 5.90 28.75
CA GLY A 519 9.23 5.07 28.75
C GLY A 519 10.27 5.52 27.74
N ALA A 520 11.44 4.89 27.81
CA ALA A 520 12.50 5.05 26.84
C ALA A 520 12.13 4.35 25.53
N HIS A 521 12.25 5.04 24.42
CA HIS A 521 12.18 4.51 23.07
C HIS A 521 13.60 4.52 22.51
N LEU A 522 14.33 3.43 22.73
CA LEU A 522 15.77 3.38 22.48
C LEU A 522 16.11 3.57 21.00
N GLY A 523 15.41 2.89 20.11
CA GLY A 523 15.59 3.05 18.66
C GLY A 523 15.35 4.46 18.14
N GLU A 524 14.61 5.31 18.89
CA GLU A 524 14.40 6.73 18.57
C GLU A 524 15.23 7.67 19.44
N ALA A 525 16.07 7.16 20.32
CA ALA A 525 16.94 7.90 21.25
C ALA A 525 16.17 8.98 22.04
N ARG A 526 14.96 8.66 22.53
CA ARG A 526 14.11 9.61 23.27
C ARG A 526 13.30 8.95 24.39
N TYR A 527 12.88 9.74 25.37
CA TYR A 527 11.91 9.33 26.38
C TYR A 527 10.53 9.88 26.03
N GLU A 528 9.53 9.02 25.83
CA GLU A 528 8.20 9.41 25.38
C GLU A 528 7.19 9.47 26.52
N ILE A 529 6.38 10.54 26.55
CA ILE A 529 5.28 10.70 27.49
C ILE A 529 4.00 11.00 26.71
N GLY A 530 3.06 10.08 26.80
CA GLY A 530 1.72 10.20 26.25
C GLY A 530 0.82 11.10 27.12
N ASP A 531 -0.24 11.60 26.52
CA ASP A 531 -1.28 12.39 27.20
C ASP A 531 -2.63 11.69 27.10
N ALA A 532 -3.09 11.14 28.23
CA ALA A 532 -4.40 10.51 28.33
C ALA A 532 -5.59 11.47 28.09
N GLY A 533 -5.36 12.78 28.10
CA GLY A 533 -6.37 13.81 27.80
C GLY A 533 -6.62 14.04 26.32
N LEU A 534 -5.83 13.42 25.42
CA LEU A 534 -5.98 13.60 23.98
C LEU A 534 -7.37 13.19 23.49
N LYS A 535 -7.90 13.98 22.58
CA LYS A 535 -9.19 13.76 21.92
C LYS A 535 -8.97 13.32 20.47
N PRO A 536 -9.97 12.66 19.84
CA PRO A 536 -9.88 12.26 18.44
C PRO A 536 -9.56 13.42 17.50
N GLU A 537 -8.74 13.14 16.49
CA GLU A 537 -8.56 14.03 15.35
C GLU A 537 -9.77 13.96 14.41
N ALA A 538 -10.11 15.09 13.80
CA ALA A 538 -11.11 15.15 12.73
C ALA A 538 -10.60 16.04 11.60
N GLY A 539 -10.49 15.47 10.40
CA GLY A 539 -10.04 16.18 9.20
C GLY A 539 -11.20 16.50 8.26
N THR A 540 -11.26 17.71 7.77
CA THR A 540 -12.14 18.11 6.65
C THR A 540 -11.28 18.46 5.46
N ASN A 541 -11.42 17.69 4.40
CA ASN A 541 -10.63 17.84 3.18
C ASN A 541 -11.49 18.27 2.00
N MET A 542 -10.95 19.13 1.17
CA MET A 542 -11.51 19.60 -0.07
C MET A 542 -10.50 19.36 -1.19
N ASP A 543 -10.93 18.64 -2.21
CA ASP A 543 -10.14 18.32 -3.41
C ASP A 543 -10.80 18.89 -4.64
N VAL A 544 -10.00 19.39 -5.57
CA VAL A 544 -10.40 19.72 -6.93
C VAL A 544 -9.39 19.14 -7.90
N GLY A 545 -9.86 18.64 -9.06
CA GLY A 545 -8.98 17.99 -10.01
C GLY A 545 -9.42 18.15 -11.45
N VAL A 546 -8.43 18.04 -12.34
CA VAL A 546 -8.60 17.99 -13.79
C VAL A 546 -7.88 16.76 -14.31
N ARG A 547 -8.57 15.92 -15.06
CA ARG A 547 -7.99 14.76 -15.73
C ARG A 547 -8.26 14.85 -17.23
N TRP A 548 -7.20 14.69 -18.01
CA TRP A 548 -7.27 14.60 -19.46
C TRP A 548 -6.66 13.27 -19.91
N GLN A 549 -7.37 12.53 -20.73
CA GLN A 549 -6.90 11.29 -21.33
C GLN A 549 -7.17 11.31 -22.85
N GLY A 550 -6.19 11.82 -23.58
CA GLY A 550 -6.16 11.78 -25.04
C GLY A 550 -5.43 10.54 -25.54
N ALA A 551 -5.35 10.41 -26.88
CA ALA A 551 -4.69 9.27 -27.51
C ALA A 551 -3.17 9.17 -27.21
N ARG A 552 -2.51 10.31 -26.99
CA ARG A 552 -1.04 10.39 -26.76
C ARG A 552 -0.67 11.22 -25.53
N VAL A 553 -1.63 11.85 -24.87
CA VAL A 553 -1.37 12.74 -23.74
C VAL A 553 -2.31 12.40 -22.61
N ARG A 554 -1.75 12.17 -21.45
CA ARG A 554 -2.46 12.04 -20.17
C ARG A 554 -2.01 13.15 -19.24
N VAL A 555 -2.95 13.83 -18.62
CA VAL A 555 -2.69 14.88 -17.65
C VAL A 555 -3.57 14.65 -16.43
N GLU A 556 -2.99 14.75 -15.26
CA GLU A 556 -3.70 14.81 -13.99
C GLU A 556 -3.17 15.99 -13.17
N LEU A 557 -4.08 16.88 -12.77
CA LEU A 557 -3.80 18.00 -11.89
C LEU A 557 -4.73 17.91 -10.70
N ALA A 558 -4.22 18.07 -9.49
CA ALA A 558 -5.02 18.10 -8.27
C ALA A 558 -4.55 19.23 -7.36
N GLY A 559 -5.51 19.91 -6.74
CA GLY A 559 -5.28 20.84 -5.65
C GLY A 559 -6.13 20.44 -4.46
N TYR A 560 -5.59 20.61 -3.25
CA TYR A 560 -6.29 20.17 -2.05
C TYR A 560 -6.05 21.10 -0.85
N ARG A 561 -7.03 21.12 0.06
CA ARG A 561 -6.94 21.73 1.38
C ARG A 561 -7.50 20.78 2.42
N ASN A 562 -6.68 20.40 3.41
CA ASN A 562 -7.08 19.58 4.53
C ASN A 562 -6.98 20.40 5.83
N ALA A 563 -8.08 20.57 6.54
CA ALA A 563 -8.12 21.19 7.86
C ALA A 563 -8.35 20.09 8.89
N ILE A 564 -7.41 19.92 9.82
CA ILE A 564 -7.47 18.88 10.85
C ILE A 564 -7.57 19.55 12.21
N ASP A 565 -8.69 19.31 12.89
CA ASP A 565 -8.88 19.72 14.27
C ASP A 565 -8.16 18.72 15.18
N ARG A 566 -7.43 19.24 16.17
CA ARG A 566 -6.69 18.45 17.15
C ARG A 566 -5.64 17.50 16.53
N PHE A 567 -4.90 17.95 15.54
CA PHE A 567 -3.79 17.22 14.98
C PHE A 567 -2.78 16.86 16.08
N ILE A 568 -2.60 15.56 16.34
CA ILE A 568 -1.73 15.05 17.41
C ILE A 568 -0.30 14.93 16.86
N TYR A 569 0.66 15.43 17.63
CA TYR A 569 2.08 15.31 17.30
C TYR A 569 2.91 15.27 18.57
N ILE A 570 4.12 14.73 18.47
CA ILE A 570 5.08 14.72 19.56
C ILE A 570 5.98 15.95 19.47
N THR A 571 6.45 16.46 20.60
CA THR A 571 7.36 17.63 20.64
C THR A 571 8.42 17.44 21.72
N PRO A 572 9.68 17.85 21.46
CA PRO A 572 10.73 17.82 22.47
C PRO A 572 10.45 18.84 23.59
N THR A 573 10.88 18.51 24.79
CA THR A 573 10.92 19.40 25.95
C THR A 573 12.38 19.74 26.30
N ASP A 574 12.58 20.60 27.28
CA ASP A 574 13.92 20.90 27.81
C ASP A 574 14.35 19.95 28.94
N SER A 575 13.55 18.91 29.20
CA SER A 575 13.82 17.92 30.24
C SER A 575 14.52 16.70 29.68
N PHE A 576 15.36 16.07 30.50
CA PHE A 576 16.05 14.83 30.21
C PHE A 576 15.78 13.80 31.31
N VAL A 577 15.80 12.53 30.97
CA VAL A 577 15.67 11.39 31.88
C VAL A 577 16.87 10.48 31.65
N THR A 578 17.61 10.19 32.73
CA THR A 578 18.67 9.18 32.69
C THR A 578 18.04 7.80 32.72
N VAL A 579 18.32 6.97 31.74
CA VAL A 579 17.88 5.58 31.63
C VAL A 579 19.03 4.65 31.99
N SER A 580 18.68 3.50 32.56
CA SER A 580 19.68 2.50 33.01
C SER A 580 20.12 1.62 31.83
N THR A 581 20.69 2.25 30.80
CA THR A 581 21.42 1.57 29.72
C THR A 581 22.88 1.41 30.12
N SER A 582 23.69 0.76 29.31
CA SER A 582 25.09 0.61 29.57
C SER A 582 25.95 1.13 28.41
N PRO A 583 26.61 2.28 28.61
CA PRO A 583 26.58 3.20 29.77
C PRO A 583 25.22 3.87 29.99
N PRO A 584 24.95 4.43 31.18
CA PRO A 584 23.71 5.18 31.42
C PRO A 584 23.56 6.31 30.42
N ASP A 585 22.43 6.35 29.72
CA ASP A 585 22.14 7.36 28.71
C ASP A 585 21.14 8.41 29.22
N SER A 586 21.22 9.62 28.68
CA SER A 586 20.39 10.76 29.04
C SER A 586 19.46 11.12 27.88
N LEU A 587 18.30 10.52 27.88
CA LEU A 587 17.31 10.70 26.82
C LEU A 587 16.51 11.98 27.01
N ARG A 588 16.37 12.77 25.94
CA ARG A 588 15.51 13.94 25.92
C ARG A 588 14.06 13.52 26.03
N VAL A 589 13.26 14.23 26.82
CA VAL A 589 11.84 13.97 27.01
C VAL A 589 11.03 14.59 25.88
N TYR A 590 10.15 13.79 25.28
CA TYR A 590 9.19 14.19 24.25
C TYR A 590 7.77 13.97 24.79
N ARG A 591 6.86 14.88 24.48
CA ARG A 591 5.46 14.81 24.92
C ARG A 591 4.51 14.88 23.73
N TYR A 592 3.48 14.05 23.77
CA TYR A 592 2.38 14.13 22.83
C TYR A 592 1.46 15.30 23.19
N GLN A 593 1.03 16.03 22.18
CA GLN A 593 0.11 17.15 22.27
C GLN A 593 -0.70 17.29 20.98
N TYR A 594 -1.68 18.18 20.95
CA TYR A 594 -2.43 18.47 19.74
C TYR A 594 -2.52 19.97 19.44
N ALA A 595 -2.72 20.29 18.16
CA ALA A 595 -3.06 21.62 17.68
C ALA A 595 -3.95 21.53 16.44
N ASP A 596 -4.70 22.56 16.13
CA ASP A 596 -5.41 22.63 14.86
C ASP A 596 -4.41 22.85 13.73
N ALA A 597 -4.52 22.05 12.67
CA ALA A 597 -3.63 22.03 11.56
C ALA A 597 -4.34 22.37 10.24
N ARG A 598 -3.55 22.84 9.28
CA ARG A 598 -3.98 23.03 7.89
C ARG A 598 -2.88 22.56 6.97
N LEU A 599 -3.23 21.66 6.04
CA LEU A 599 -2.37 21.29 4.92
C LEU A 599 -2.99 21.84 3.63
N LEU A 600 -2.15 22.44 2.78
CA LEU A 600 -2.51 22.95 1.47
C LEU A 600 -1.46 22.48 0.47
N GLY A 601 -1.88 21.96 -0.67
CA GLY A 601 -0.93 21.47 -1.65
C GLY A 601 -1.52 21.26 -3.04
N GLY A 602 -0.63 20.87 -3.94
CA GLY A 602 -0.96 20.53 -5.30
C GLY A 602 -0.09 19.43 -5.86
N GLU A 603 -0.62 18.72 -6.83
CA GLU A 603 -0.05 17.58 -7.50
C GLU A 603 -0.26 17.71 -9.00
N ALA A 604 0.74 17.33 -9.77
CA ALA A 604 0.68 17.31 -11.23
C ALA A 604 1.36 16.06 -11.78
N ALA A 605 0.74 15.42 -12.76
CA ALA A 605 1.33 14.35 -13.54
C ALA A 605 0.98 14.56 -15.02
N VAL A 606 1.98 14.41 -15.88
CA VAL A 606 1.83 14.51 -17.34
C VAL A 606 2.60 13.37 -17.96
N GLU A 607 1.96 12.65 -18.87
CA GLU A 607 2.57 11.62 -19.70
C GLU A 607 2.27 11.91 -21.17
N VAL A 608 3.31 11.89 -22.01
CA VAL A 608 3.20 12.22 -23.43
C VAL A 608 3.91 11.14 -24.25
N GLU A 609 3.17 10.48 -25.13
CA GLU A 609 3.74 9.66 -26.21
C GLU A 609 4.14 10.58 -27.37
N VAL A 610 5.40 10.98 -27.40
CA VAL A 610 5.96 11.87 -28.43
C VAL A 610 5.99 11.15 -29.77
N ALA A 611 6.39 9.89 -29.76
CA ALA A 611 6.41 8.97 -30.88
C ALA A 611 6.16 7.56 -30.35
N ALA A 612 5.78 6.61 -31.23
CA ALA A 612 5.52 5.23 -30.84
C ALA A 612 6.60 4.58 -29.93
N PRO A 613 7.93 4.84 -30.11
CA PRO A 613 8.93 4.30 -29.20
C PRO A 613 9.29 5.22 -28.02
N LEU A 614 8.77 6.45 -27.90
CA LEU A 614 9.24 7.43 -26.92
C LEU A 614 8.09 8.00 -26.07
N THR A 615 8.16 7.74 -24.78
CA THR A 615 7.27 8.32 -23.78
C THR A 615 8.04 9.28 -22.87
N LEU A 616 7.51 10.49 -22.68
CA LEU A 616 8.00 11.45 -21.70
C LEU A 616 7.01 11.51 -20.52
N ARG A 617 7.55 11.61 -19.31
CA ARG A 617 6.78 11.75 -18.07
C ARG A 617 7.31 12.91 -17.26
N ALA A 618 6.38 13.65 -16.66
CA ALA A 618 6.71 14.67 -15.66
C ALA A 618 5.70 14.57 -14.52
N ARG A 619 6.19 14.65 -13.30
CA ARG A 619 5.36 14.70 -12.11
C ARG A 619 5.95 15.70 -11.11
N ALA A 620 5.09 16.38 -10.36
CA ALA A 620 5.49 17.29 -9.33
C ALA A 620 4.47 17.33 -8.20
N ASP A 621 4.94 17.53 -6.99
CA ASP A 621 4.12 17.70 -5.81
C ASP A 621 4.71 18.71 -4.84
N ALA A 622 3.83 19.41 -4.13
CA ALA A 622 4.20 20.32 -3.06
C ALA A 622 3.09 20.36 -2.01
N VAL A 623 3.50 20.39 -0.74
CA VAL A 623 2.58 20.52 0.39
C VAL A 623 3.12 21.50 1.42
N ARG A 624 2.21 22.24 2.03
CA ARG A 624 2.49 23.14 3.13
C ARG A 624 1.60 22.80 4.32
N GLY A 625 2.21 22.30 5.40
CA GLY A 625 1.55 22.04 6.69
C GLY A 625 1.78 23.19 7.66
N THR A 626 0.76 23.63 8.38
CA THR A 626 0.81 24.79 9.30
C THR A 626 -0.07 24.49 10.50
N ASN A 627 0.50 24.69 11.70
CA ASN A 627 -0.24 24.80 12.95
C ASN A 627 -1.04 26.12 12.93
N ARG A 628 -2.35 26.06 13.06
CA ARG A 628 -3.22 27.23 12.89
C ARG A 628 -3.15 28.22 14.05
N ALA A 629 -2.79 27.76 15.25
CA ALA A 629 -2.68 28.62 16.43
C ALA A 629 -1.39 29.44 16.43
N THR A 630 -0.26 28.82 16.07
CA THR A 630 1.07 29.44 16.12
C THR A 630 1.59 29.92 14.78
N ASN A 631 0.95 29.53 13.68
CA ASN A 631 1.40 29.70 12.29
C ASN A 631 2.76 29.04 11.99
N GLN A 632 3.24 28.14 12.86
CA GLN A 632 4.48 27.39 12.68
C GLN A 632 4.27 26.19 11.74
N PRO A 633 5.33 25.69 11.09
CA PRO A 633 5.25 24.46 10.31
C PRO A 633 4.84 23.25 11.15
N LEU A 634 4.13 22.29 10.54
CA LEU A 634 3.93 20.97 11.10
C LEU A 634 5.21 20.13 10.93
N PRO A 635 5.44 19.12 11.80
CA PRO A 635 6.59 18.22 11.66
C PRO A 635 6.50 17.35 10.41
N LEU A 636 7.65 16.91 9.90
CA LEU A 636 7.81 15.92 8.83
C LEU A 636 7.05 16.25 7.52
N VAL A 637 6.83 17.53 7.23
CA VAL A 637 6.22 17.96 5.97
C VAL A 637 7.29 17.98 4.87
N PRO A 638 7.18 17.14 3.81
CA PRO A 638 8.21 17.04 2.77
C PRO A 638 8.41 18.33 1.98
N PRO A 639 9.62 18.56 1.43
CA PRO A 639 9.86 19.63 0.48
C PRO A 639 9.12 19.38 -0.85
N ALA A 640 9.00 20.41 -1.68
CA ALA A 640 8.51 20.25 -3.03
C ALA A 640 9.45 19.37 -3.86
N ARG A 641 8.87 18.52 -4.71
CA ARG A 641 9.58 17.56 -5.53
C ARG A 641 9.05 17.58 -6.96
N ALA A 642 9.96 17.37 -7.92
CA ALA A 642 9.61 17.13 -9.32
C ALA A 642 10.43 15.98 -9.88
N VAL A 643 9.83 15.19 -10.77
CA VAL A 643 10.49 14.07 -11.42
C VAL A 643 10.19 14.11 -12.91
N PHE A 644 11.24 14.00 -13.73
CA PHE A 644 11.17 14.01 -15.19
C PHE A 644 11.75 12.71 -15.72
N GLY A 645 11.00 12.02 -16.57
CA GLY A 645 11.40 10.75 -17.15
C GLY A 645 11.25 10.72 -18.66
N ALA A 646 12.14 9.98 -19.33
CA ALA A 646 12.03 9.62 -20.71
C ALA A 646 12.25 8.11 -20.84
N GLU A 647 11.38 7.42 -21.55
CA GLU A 647 11.47 5.98 -21.78
C GLU A 647 11.35 5.68 -23.29
N LEU A 648 12.38 5.01 -23.81
CA LEU A 648 12.35 4.40 -25.12
C LEU A 648 11.90 2.95 -24.97
N HIS A 649 10.95 2.51 -25.77
CA HIS A 649 10.48 1.13 -25.78
C HIS A 649 10.21 0.64 -27.20
N ARG A 650 10.44 -0.64 -27.43
CA ARG A 650 10.25 -1.27 -28.72
C ARG A 650 9.76 -2.71 -28.55
N SER A 651 8.80 -3.10 -29.37
CA SER A 651 8.25 -4.45 -29.40
C SER A 651 8.58 -5.12 -30.73
N GLY A 652 8.56 -6.46 -30.76
CA GLY A 652 8.76 -7.24 -32.00
C GLY A 652 10.17 -7.16 -32.53
N LEU A 653 11.19 -7.09 -31.71
CA LEU A 653 12.58 -7.18 -32.07
C LEU A 653 12.92 -8.65 -32.39
N THR A 654 13.89 -8.90 -33.30
CA THR A 654 14.32 -10.25 -33.66
C THR A 654 14.85 -11.06 -32.45
N TRP A 655 15.38 -10.36 -31.44
CA TRP A 655 15.99 -10.96 -30.24
C TRP A 655 15.14 -10.80 -28.99
N SER A 656 14.06 -10.01 -29.02
CA SER A 656 13.19 -9.73 -27.86
C SER A 656 11.78 -9.37 -28.30
N ASP A 657 10.78 -9.88 -27.58
CA ASP A 657 9.38 -9.50 -27.79
C ASP A 657 9.15 -8.03 -27.40
N ARG A 658 9.92 -7.56 -26.41
CA ARG A 658 9.88 -6.19 -25.92
C ARG A 658 11.22 -5.82 -25.27
N ALA A 659 11.68 -4.60 -25.52
CA ALA A 659 12.81 -3.99 -24.84
C ALA A 659 12.47 -2.54 -24.47
N TYR A 660 13.09 -2.04 -23.40
CA TYR A 660 12.97 -0.65 -22.98
C TYR A 660 14.29 -0.12 -22.42
N ALA A 661 14.45 1.20 -22.47
CA ALA A 661 15.50 1.94 -21.78
C ALA A 661 14.93 3.26 -21.29
N GLY A 662 15.19 3.61 -20.05
CA GLY A 662 14.64 4.78 -19.41
C GLY A 662 15.69 5.60 -18.64
N VAL A 663 15.45 6.91 -18.56
CA VAL A 663 16.16 7.84 -17.72
C VAL A 663 15.15 8.63 -16.90
N GLU A 664 15.45 8.84 -15.63
CA GLU A 664 14.64 9.64 -14.73
C GLU A 664 15.51 10.58 -13.92
N VAL A 665 15.10 11.83 -13.81
CA VAL A 665 15.74 12.87 -12.99
C VAL A 665 14.77 13.30 -11.91
N GLU A 666 15.12 13.07 -10.65
CA GLU A 666 14.38 13.55 -9.48
C GLU A 666 15.06 14.81 -8.92
N VAL A 667 14.26 15.84 -8.68
CA VAL A 667 14.71 17.10 -8.06
C VAL A 667 13.87 17.34 -6.81
N ALA A 668 14.52 17.44 -5.67
CA ALA A 668 13.91 17.88 -4.41
C ALA A 668 14.45 19.24 -4.00
N THR A 669 13.55 20.12 -3.57
CA THR A 669 13.95 21.46 -3.10
C THR A 669 14.53 21.39 -1.70
N ARG A 670 15.29 22.42 -1.32
CA ARG A 670 15.74 22.61 0.06
C ARG A 670 14.53 22.75 1.01
N GLN A 671 14.57 22.06 2.18
CA GLN A 671 13.57 22.24 3.23
C GLN A 671 14.10 23.14 4.34
N THR A 672 13.48 24.31 4.48
CA THR A 672 13.82 25.31 5.49
C THR A 672 12.64 25.71 6.38
N ARG A 673 11.44 25.17 6.10
CA ARG A 673 10.26 25.38 6.95
C ARG A 673 10.20 24.27 8.00
N LEU A 674 10.76 24.54 9.16
CA LEU A 674 11.06 23.55 10.18
C LEU A 674 10.13 23.66 11.39
N ASN A 675 9.77 22.52 11.93
CA ASN A 675 9.23 22.32 13.26
C ASN A 675 10.40 22.00 14.21
N PRO A 676 10.26 22.15 15.54
CA PRO A 676 11.31 21.76 16.50
C PRO A 676 11.80 20.30 16.42
N LEU A 677 11.06 19.40 15.77
CA LEU A 677 11.49 18.02 15.48
C LEU A 677 12.38 17.89 14.24
N ASP A 678 12.50 18.95 13.44
CA ASP A 678 13.10 18.85 12.12
C ASP A 678 14.40 19.64 12.05
N ILE A 679 15.34 19.14 11.27
CA ILE A 679 16.56 19.87 10.86
C ILE A 679 16.47 20.25 9.37
N PRO A 680 17.14 21.32 8.94
CA PRO A 680 17.15 21.71 7.53
C PRO A 680 17.88 20.65 6.68
N THR A 681 17.36 20.37 5.49
CA THR A 681 18.04 19.55 4.50
C THR A 681 18.26 20.32 3.21
N GLY A 682 19.40 20.09 2.56
CA GLY A 682 19.72 20.64 1.25
C GLY A 682 18.80 20.11 0.17
N GLY A 683 18.62 20.85 -0.92
CA GLY A 683 18.03 20.31 -2.15
C GLY A 683 19.00 19.35 -2.83
N TYR A 684 18.46 18.42 -3.63
CA TYR A 684 19.26 17.43 -4.36
C TYR A 684 18.65 17.12 -5.72
N THR A 685 19.50 16.57 -6.60
CA THR A 685 19.10 16.04 -7.90
C THR A 685 19.68 14.65 -8.06
N LEU A 686 18.82 13.66 -8.34
CA LEU A 686 19.21 12.26 -8.56
C LEU A 686 18.97 11.90 -10.01
N LEU A 687 19.88 11.11 -10.58
CA LEU A 687 19.75 10.50 -11.90
C LEU A 687 19.54 9.01 -11.71
N ASN A 688 18.43 8.48 -12.24
CA ASN A 688 18.12 7.07 -12.27
C ASN A 688 18.06 6.56 -13.72
N LEU A 689 18.59 5.37 -13.94
CA LEU A 689 18.61 4.72 -15.24
C LEU A 689 17.89 3.38 -15.14
N SER A 690 17.22 2.97 -16.21
CA SER A 690 16.59 1.65 -16.28
C SER A 690 16.68 1.08 -17.69
N ALA A 691 16.80 -0.24 -17.80
CA ALA A 691 16.72 -0.94 -19.07
C ALA A 691 16.22 -2.36 -18.84
N GLY A 692 15.58 -2.96 -19.83
CA GLY A 692 15.15 -4.34 -19.70
C GLY A 692 14.63 -4.89 -21.03
N PHE A 693 14.48 -6.21 -21.04
CA PHE A 693 13.89 -6.92 -22.17
C PHE A 693 13.13 -8.17 -21.72
N ALA A 694 12.20 -8.60 -22.55
CA ALA A 694 11.46 -9.83 -22.36
C ALA A 694 11.52 -10.68 -23.63
N ARG A 695 11.76 -11.99 -23.49
CA ARG A 695 11.74 -12.97 -24.57
C ARG A 695 11.37 -14.35 -24.05
N PRO A 696 10.74 -15.21 -24.84
CA PRO A 696 10.54 -16.60 -24.44
C PRO A 696 11.86 -17.39 -24.51
N VAL A 697 12.13 -18.16 -23.46
CA VAL A 697 13.23 -19.11 -23.40
C VAL A 697 12.63 -20.50 -23.23
N ARG A 698 12.83 -21.38 -24.21
CA ARG A 698 12.21 -22.72 -24.27
C ARG A 698 10.70 -22.69 -24.06
N GLY A 699 10.02 -21.69 -24.65
CA GLY A 699 8.56 -21.51 -24.57
C GLY A 699 8.05 -20.89 -23.25
N ARG A 700 8.93 -20.53 -22.31
CA ARG A 700 8.58 -19.82 -21.06
C ARG A 700 8.96 -18.36 -21.16
N PRO A 701 8.14 -17.41 -20.67
CA PRO A 701 8.53 -16.00 -20.61
C PRO A 701 9.78 -15.86 -19.74
N CYS A 702 10.76 -15.14 -20.25
CA CYS A 702 11.96 -14.75 -19.51
C CYS A 702 12.11 -13.23 -19.63
N ARG A 703 12.36 -12.57 -18.51
CA ARG A 703 12.54 -11.14 -18.44
C ARG A 703 13.81 -10.80 -17.68
N VAL A 704 14.52 -9.78 -18.16
CA VAL A 704 15.70 -9.21 -17.53
C VAL A 704 15.49 -7.71 -17.36
N ASP A 705 15.65 -7.22 -16.17
CA ASP A 705 15.53 -5.79 -15.82
C ASP A 705 16.80 -5.33 -15.09
N LEU A 706 17.32 -4.19 -15.48
CA LEU A 706 18.43 -3.49 -14.82
C LEU A 706 17.95 -2.09 -14.43
N ALA A 707 18.16 -1.70 -13.18
CA ALA A 707 18.00 -0.32 -12.72
C ALA A 707 19.27 0.17 -12.04
N VAL A 708 19.58 1.45 -12.20
CA VAL A 708 20.67 2.11 -11.49
C VAL A 708 20.09 3.35 -10.81
N HIS A 709 19.93 3.26 -9.50
CA HIS A 709 19.48 4.38 -8.67
C HIS A 709 20.68 5.26 -8.28
N ASN A 710 20.45 6.59 -8.20
CA ASN A 710 21.50 7.56 -7.89
C ASN A 710 22.77 7.30 -8.72
N ALA A 711 22.63 7.20 -10.05
CA ALA A 711 23.71 6.80 -10.96
C ALA A 711 24.96 7.69 -10.86
N THR A 712 24.79 8.95 -10.50
CA THR A 712 25.86 9.94 -10.31
C THR A 712 26.49 9.89 -8.91
N ASN A 713 26.02 9.02 -8.02
CA ASN A 713 26.50 8.84 -6.64
C ASN A 713 26.48 10.14 -5.81
N VAL A 714 25.40 10.93 -5.93
CA VAL A 714 25.24 12.17 -5.19
C VAL A 714 25.05 11.88 -3.70
N GLY A 715 25.80 12.56 -2.84
CA GLY A 715 25.57 12.57 -1.40
C GLY A 715 24.42 13.52 -1.05
N TYR A 716 23.34 12.99 -0.47
CA TYR A 716 22.18 13.77 -0.11
C TYR A 716 21.54 13.27 1.19
N ARG A 717 20.70 14.14 1.77
CA ARG A 717 19.87 13.80 2.93
C ARG A 717 18.42 14.08 2.58
N SER A 718 17.61 13.02 2.52
CA SER A 718 16.15 13.16 2.38
C SER A 718 15.59 13.77 3.66
N PHE A 719 14.69 14.75 3.54
CA PHE A 719 14.05 15.37 4.69
C PHE A 719 13.25 14.37 5.54
N LEU A 720 12.72 13.32 4.93
CA LEU A 720 11.96 12.28 5.59
C LEU A 720 12.82 11.07 6.00
N SER A 721 14.15 11.12 5.90
CA SER A 721 15.02 10.11 6.49
C SER A 721 15.14 10.33 8.00
N ARG A 722 14.93 9.28 8.79
CA ARG A 722 15.20 9.31 10.25
C ARG A 722 16.69 9.50 10.55
N TYR A 723 17.54 9.07 9.63
CA TYR A 723 19.00 9.20 9.74
C TYR A 723 19.53 10.53 9.25
N LYS A 724 18.67 11.50 8.87
CA LYS A 724 19.12 12.79 8.27
C LYS A 724 20.05 13.61 9.15
N GLU A 725 20.04 13.42 10.46
CA GLU A 725 20.91 14.17 11.40
C GLU A 725 22.37 13.73 11.29
N PHE A 726 22.62 12.43 11.15
CA PHE A 726 23.94 11.83 11.26
C PHE A 726 24.39 11.07 10.01
N ALA A 727 23.51 10.68 9.09
CA ALA A 727 23.88 9.90 7.91
C ALA A 727 23.35 10.49 6.60
N LEU A 728 24.07 10.22 5.50
CA LEU A 728 23.60 10.42 4.14
C LEU A 728 22.65 9.28 3.75
N ASN A 729 21.80 9.56 2.78
CA ASN A 729 21.04 8.52 2.10
C ASN A 729 21.95 7.60 1.27
N PRO A 730 21.52 6.38 0.92
CA PRO A 730 22.31 5.44 0.13
C PRO A 730 22.87 6.05 -1.16
N GLY A 731 24.08 5.67 -1.48
CA GLY A 731 24.76 6.02 -2.71
C GLY A 731 24.21 5.30 -3.93
N ARG A 732 25.01 5.21 -4.99
CA ARG A 732 24.63 4.50 -6.21
C ARG A 732 24.30 3.04 -5.91
N ASN A 733 23.18 2.56 -6.51
CA ASN A 733 22.76 1.18 -6.42
C ASN A 733 22.35 0.65 -7.80
N ALA A 734 23.05 -0.36 -8.31
CA ALA A 734 22.66 -1.09 -9.49
C ALA A 734 21.95 -2.39 -9.09
N VAL A 735 20.73 -2.58 -9.62
CA VAL A 735 19.89 -3.76 -9.31
C VAL A 735 19.62 -4.51 -10.60
N LEU A 736 20.01 -5.77 -10.65
CA LEU A 736 19.74 -6.69 -11.75
C LEU A 736 18.70 -7.72 -11.31
N ARG A 737 17.67 -7.89 -12.12
CA ARG A 737 16.59 -8.87 -11.86
C ARG A 737 16.39 -9.74 -13.09
N VAL A 738 16.22 -11.04 -12.85
CA VAL A 738 15.92 -12.04 -13.89
C VAL A 738 14.73 -12.87 -13.44
N SER A 739 13.67 -12.93 -14.26
CA SER A 739 12.51 -13.79 -14.00
C SER A 739 12.28 -14.79 -15.13
N LEU A 740 11.74 -15.95 -14.80
CA LEU A 740 11.45 -17.05 -15.73
C LEU A 740 10.10 -17.69 -15.37
N GLY A 741 9.23 -17.83 -16.37
CA GLY A 741 7.95 -18.53 -16.22
C GLY A 741 6.80 -17.68 -15.67
N GLU A 742 6.97 -16.38 -15.54
CA GLU A 742 5.93 -15.43 -15.09
C GLU A 742 5.21 -14.73 -16.25
#